data_c52e2bb058d714ce4ebc614145a6fc3c
#
_entry.id   c52e2bb058d714ce4ebc614145a6fc3c
#
_cell.length_a   1.000
_cell.length_b   1.000
_cell.length_c   1.000
_cell.angle_alpha   90.00
_cell.angle_beta   90.00
_cell.angle_gamma   90.00
#
_symmetry.space_group_name_H-M   'P 1'
#
loop_
_entity.id
_entity.type
_entity.pdbx_description
1 polymer ?
#
loop_
_entity_poly.entity_id
_entity_poly.type
_entity_poly.pdbx_seq_one_letter_code
_entity_poly.pdbx_strand_id
1 'polypeptide(L)'
;VGILGNQDYMDTPFTSTAYTSKLIQDQQARSVSDVLQNDPSVRVARGFGNFQELYVVRGFPVFSDDISYNGLYGLLPRQYVAAEFIERVEVFRGANTFLNGAAPGGGGIGGAINILPKRAPNEPLTRLTLGAENGGQGMIAADIARRFGEEQRFGVRLNAAKRAGETTVEDEDRSLDMFALGLDYQGDNFRISADIGHQYHFIDSPRPSVTPGSVIPSAPDAEDNFAQPWTYSKEKQTFGTFRAEYDFSDAVTGWLAAGMREGEEKNLLASPTYVGGGATSASLFENAREDDIWTGETGLRGRFQTGAVSHQWVTSAAIFDSEERNAYATSAAFAGDLYSPVDVARPPYATGPFASGGSLDDPGLVGHTRTQSLAIADTLGFMDDRLLVTLGVRRQGIEMRTYDYNSGDRASSYKRYENTPVTGVVYRLTDELSVYANYIEGLVKGDIAPAESGGAPVVNAGEALAPYVAEQIEAGIKYDGGFVGGSLAVFSTDRPFSTIENGVFTDGGEQRNRGIELSMFGEPLYGVRLLGGVTLLDAELTSTQDGLNEGNHAIGVPRTQANIGGEWDLPGVPGLTLTSRVLYTSSQYATLNNDLEIPSWTRLDLGARYRMVIDDHDVTIRARLDNATGRDYWASTGGYPGRNYLVLGAPRTLSLSATVDF
;
A
#
# COMPACT_ATOMS: atom_id res chain seq x y z
N VAL A 1 11.55 2.98 12.06
CA VAL A 1 11.11 4.28 11.52
C VAL A 1 12.06 4.68 10.38
N GLY A 2 11.96 3.96 9.24
CA GLY A 2 12.87 4.20 8.12
C GLY A 2 14.32 4.13 8.54
N ILE A 3 15.15 5.06 8.04
CA ILE A 3 16.57 5.11 8.37
C ILE A 3 16.88 5.40 9.84
N LEU A 4 15.94 5.97 10.61
CA LEU A 4 16.11 6.23 12.05
C LEU A 4 16.15 4.93 12.87
N GLY A 5 15.84 3.79 12.26
CA GLY A 5 15.87 2.46 12.89
C GLY A 5 14.70 2.20 13.84
N ASN A 6 14.88 1.22 14.72
CA ASN A 6 13.87 0.90 15.73
C ASN A 6 13.91 1.95 16.85
N GLN A 7 12.82 2.66 16.99
CA GLN A 7 12.60 3.62 18.06
C GLN A 7 11.32 3.26 18.82
N ASP A 8 11.28 3.63 20.10
CA ASP A 8 10.06 3.52 20.88
C ASP A 8 8.94 4.38 20.26
N TYR A 9 7.72 3.88 20.28
CA TYR A 9 6.54 4.59 19.78
C TYR A 9 6.40 5.99 20.39
N MET A 10 6.70 6.11 21.69
CA MET A 10 6.60 7.35 22.45
C MET A 10 7.69 8.38 22.13
N ASP A 11 8.80 7.94 21.52
CA ASP A 11 9.98 8.78 21.20
C ASP A 11 10.03 9.26 19.75
N THR A 12 9.11 8.82 18.92
CA THR A 12 9.09 9.21 17.51
C THR A 12 8.22 10.44 17.28
N PRO A 13 8.67 11.46 16.52
CA PRO A 13 7.85 12.60 16.16
C PRO A 13 6.90 12.31 14.96
N PHE A 14 6.56 11.04 14.73
CA PHE A 14 5.74 10.59 13.60
C PHE A 14 4.66 9.63 14.07
N THR A 15 3.55 9.55 13.33
CA THR A 15 2.51 8.53 13.55
C THR A 15 2.76 7.31 12.69
N SER A 16 2.71 6.15 13.32
CA SER A 16 2.78 4.86 12.63
C SER A 16 1.92 3.82 13.35
N THR A 17 1.47 2.83 12.62
CA THR A 17 0.75 1.67 13.17
C THR A 17 1.37 0.39 12.58
N ALA A 18 1.44 -0.66 13.39
CA ALA A 18 1.94 -1.96 12.99
C ALA A 18 0.88 -3.05 13.20
N TYR A 19 0.60 -3.82 12.17
CA TYR A 19 -0.34 -4.94 12.16
C TYR A 19 0.44 -6.24 12.10
N THR A 20 0.32 -7.06 13.16
CA THR A 20 1.16 -8.25 13.37
C THR A 20 0.64 -9.48 12.61
N SER A 21 1.51 -10.47 12.40
CA SER A 21 1.16 -11.77 11.83
C SER A 21 0.04 -12.49 12.58
N LYS A 22 -0.05 -12.29 13.91
CA LYS A 22 -1.15 -12.82 14.71
C LYS A 22 -2.50 -12.22 14.31
N LEU A 23 -2.58 -10.90 14.15
CA LEU A 23 -3.79 -10.22 13.67
C LEU A 23 -4.16 -10.68 12.26
N ILE A 24 -3.16 -10.76 11.36
CA ILE A 24 -3.31 -11.22 9.98
C ILE A 24 -3.96 -12.62 9.95
N GLN A 25 -3.46 -13.54 10.75
CA GLN A 25 -4.00 -14.91 10.85
C GLN A 25 -5.40 -14.93 11.49
N ASP A 26 -5.58 -14.22 12.60
CA ASP A 26 -6.85 -14.22 13.35
C ASP A 26 -7.99 -13.59 12.55
N GLN A 27 -7.69 -12.62 11.69
CA GLN A 27 -8.63 -12.02 10.73
C GLN A 27 -8.72 -12.80 9.40
N GLN A 28 -7.96 -13.88 9.21
CA GLN A 28 -7.90 -14.63 7.96
C GLN A 28 -7.65 -13.69 6.76
N ALA A 29 -6.76 -12.70 6.94
CA ALA A 29 -6.41 -11.76 5.89
C ALA A 29 -5.67 -12.48 4.76
N ARG A 30 -6.08 -12.24 3.51
CA ARG A 30 -5.54 -12.90 2.31
C ARG A 30 -4.45 -12.09 1.64
N SER A 31 -4.52 -10.78 1.79
CA SER A 31 -3.55 -9.83 1.20
C SER A 31 -3.26 -8.66 2.13
N VAL A 32 -2.30 -7.83 1.73
CA VAL A 32 -2.01 -6.55 2.40
C VAL A 32 -3.23 -5.64 2.45
N SER A 33 -4.07 -5.64 1.41
CA SER A 33 -5.32 -4.86 1.35
C SER A 33 -6.28 -5.23 2.49
N ASP A 34 -6.42 -6.51 2.82
CA ASP A 34 -7.29 -6.94 3.93
C ASP A 34 -6.77 -6.45 5.28
N VAL A 35 -5.43 -6.45 5.45
CA VAL A 35 -4.79 -5.95 6.68
C VAL A 35 -5.01 -4.46 6.84
N LEU A 36 -4.85 -3.70 5.76
CA LEU A 36 -4.93 -2.24 5.77
C LEU A 36 -6.36 -1.70 5.98
N GLN A 37 -7.39 -2.53 5.84
CA GLN A 37 -8.75 -2.17 6.25
C GLN A 37 -8.89 -1.88 7.75
N ASN A 38 -7.92 -2.25 8.56
CA ASN A 38 -7.88 -1.90 9.98
C ASN A 38 -7.38 -0.47 10.25
N ASP A 39 -6.79 0.19 9.25
CA ASP A 39 -6.25 1.54 9.41
C ASP A 39 -7.25 2.61 8.93
N PRO A 40 -7.70 3.52 9.82
CA PRO A 40 -8.68 4.53 9.45
C PRO A 40 -8.12 5.63 8.53
N SER A 41 -6.80 5.75 8.40
CA SER A 41 -6.16 6.70 7.49
C SER A 41 -5.95 6.12 6.09
N VAL A 42 -6.16 4.82 5.91
CA VAL A 42 -5.93 4.10 4.66
C VAL A 42 -7.24 3.72 4.00
N ARG A 43 -7.41 4.10 2.76
CA ARG A 43 -8.48 3.61 1.88
C ARG A 43 -7.87 2.66 0.87
N VAL A 44 -8.47 1.49 0.74
CA VAL A 44 -8.13 0.58 -0.35
C VAL A 44 -8.86 1.08 -1.60
N ALA A 45 -8.10 1.42 -2.62
CA ALA A 45 -8.56 1.68 -3.96
C ALA A 45 -8.18 0.50 -4.86
N ARG A 46 -8.62 0.53 -6.11
CA ARG A 46 -8.21 -0.44 -7.11
C ARG A 46 -7.68 0.30 -8.32
N GLY A 47 -6.71 -0.31 -8.96
CA GLY A 47 -6.20 0.16 -10.22
C GLY A 47 -7.11 -0.18 -11.39
N PHE A 48 -6.61 -0.01 -12.59
CA PHE A 48 -7.27 -0.42 -13.81
C PHE A 48 -7.62 -1.92 -13.73
N GLY A 49 -8.85 -2.28 -14.11
CA GLY A 49 -9.32 -3.67 -14.08
C GLY A 49 -9.75 -4.20 -12.71
N ASN A 50 -9.68 -3.41 -11.64
CA ASN A 50 -10.11 -3.75 -10.28
C ASN A 50 -9.37 -4.92 -9.58
N PHE A 51 -8.29 -5.43 -10.12
CA PHE A 51 -7.51 -6.52 -9.54
C PHE A 51 -6.21 -6.05 -8.85
N GLN A 52 -5.67 -4.91 -9.26
CA GLN A 52 -4.48 -4.32 -8.66
C GLN A 52 -4.84 -3.62 -7.35
N GLU A 53 -4.17 -4.02 -6.27
CA GLU A 53 -4.31 -3.33 -4.98
C GLU A 53 -3.56 -2.01 -5.01
N LEU A 54 -4.28 -0.94 -4.70
CA LEU A 54 -3.80 0.43 -4.63
C LEU A 54 -4.33 1.05 -3.35
N TYR A 55 -3.55 1.89 -2.72
CA TYR A 55 -3.89 2.49 -1.43
C TYR A 55 -3.93 4.00 -1.53
N VAL A 56 -4.76 4.62 -0.70
CA VAL A 56 -4.81 6.06 -0.53
C VAL A 56 -4.64 6.34 0.96
N VAL A 57 -3.58 7.04 1.31
CA VAL A 57 -3.27 7.42 2.69
C VAL A 57 -3.38 8.93 2.82
N ARG A 58 -4.16 9.42 3.77
CA ARG A 58 -4.43 10.88 3.94
C ARG A 58 -4.85 11.59 2.65
N GLY A 59 -5.55 10.88 1.76
CA GLY A 59 -6.03 11.42 0.48
C GLY A 59 -5.00 11.42 -0.66
N PHE A 60 -3.79 10.90 -0.45
CA PHE A 60 -2.78 10.75 -1.49
C PHE A 60 -2.54 9.28 -1.84
N PRO A 61 -2.33 8.95 -3.13
CA PRO A 61 -2.10 7.58 -3.54
C PRO A 61 -0.74 7.05 -3.05
N VAL A 62 -0.74 5.78 -2.67
CA VAL A 62 0.46 4.95 -2.49
C VAL A 62 0.32 3.81 -3.49
N PHE A 63 1.14 3.85 -4.53
CA PHE A 63 1.10 2.86 -5.58
C PHE A 63 1.66 1.53 -5.10
N SER A 64 1.26 0.43 -5.74
CA SER A 64 1.74 -0.90 -5.37
C SER A 64 3.27 -1.06 -5.47
N ASP A 65 3.91 -0.33 -6.40
CA ASP A 65 5.37 -0.28 -6.54
C ASP A 65 6.07 0.49 -5.40
N ASP A 66 5.32 1.27 -4.63
CA ASP A 66 5.83 2.09 -3.51
C ASP A 66 5.73 1.39 -2.15
N ILE A 67 5.28 0.14 -2.11
CA ILE A 67 5.34 -0.68 -0.91
C ILE A 67 6.78 -1.16 -0.73
N SER A 68 7.33 -0.94 0.48
CA SER A 68 8.67 -1.42 0.79
C SER A 68 8.65 -2.79 1.49
N TYR A 69 9.66 -3.59 1.23
CA TYR A 69 9.93 -4.84 1.91
C TYR A 69 11.21 -4.72 2.72
N ASN A 70 11.08 -4.75 4.02
CA ASN A 70 12.18 -4.55 4.97
C ASN A 70 13.01 -3.28 4.66
N GLY A 71 12.31 -2.20 4.25
CA GLY A 71 12.88 -0.90 3.91
C GLY A 71 13.31 -0.71 2.45
N LEU A 72 13.28 -1.74 1.62
CA LEU A 72 13.64 -1.67 0.19
C LEU A 72 12.39 -1.59 -0.69
N TYR A 73 12.36 -0.66 -1.63
CA TYR A 73 11.25 -0.49 -2.57
C TYR A 73 11.26 -1.52 -3.71
N GLY A 74 10.08 -1.77 -4.29
CA GLY A 74 9.89 -2.46 -5.55
C GLY A 74 10.09 -3.97 -5.54
N LEU A 75 10.25 -4.62 -4.39
CA LEU A 75 10.57 -6.04 -4.30
C LEU A 75 9.35 -6.96 -4.18
N LEU A 76 8.22 -6.43 -3.73
CA LEU A 76 6.99 -7.21 -3.56
C LEU A 76 6.24 -7.40 -4.89
N PRO A 77 5.41 -8.44 -4.99
CA PRO A 77 4.47 -8.59 -6.10
C PRO A 77 3.64 -7.32 -6.29
N ARG A 78 3.54 -6.85 -7.54
CA ARG A 78 3.04 -5.50 -7.84
C ARG A 78 1.53 -5.35 -7.69
N GLN A 79 0.77 -6.36 -8.10
CA GLN A 79 -0.69 -6.22 -8.15
C GLN A 79 -1.39 -6.74 -6.91
N TYR A 80 -0.85 -7.78 -6.29
CA TYR A 80 -1.43 -8.47 -5.17
C TYR A 80 -0.31 -9.06 -4.29
N VAL A 81 -0.33 -8.78 -3.00
CA VAL A 81 0.67 -9.31 -2.06
C VAL A 81 -0.01 -10.26 -1.09
N ALA A 82 0.30 -11.56 -1.18
CA ALA A 82 -0.23 -12.59 -0.28
C ALA A 82 0.22 -12.33 1.18
N ALA A 83 -0.67 -12.63 2.14
CA ALA A 83 -0.42 -12.26 3.54
C ALA A 83 0.37 -13.33 4.34
N GLU A 84 0.55 -14.54 3.83
CA GLU A 84 1.02 -15.70 4.59
C GLU A 84 2.50 -15.60 5.02
N PHE A 85 3.35 -14.89 4.28
CA PHE A 85 4.77 -14.71 4.61
C PHE A 85 5.07 -13.45 5.43
N ILE A 86 4.04 -12.66 5.75
CA ILE A 86 4.17 -11.36 6.40
C ILE A 86 4.21 -11.53 7.92
N GLU A 87 5.25 -11.01 8.54
CA GLU A 87 5.34 -10.87 10.00
C GLU A 87 4.60 -9.63 10.49
N ARG A 88 4.75 -8.52 9.76
CA ARG A 88 4.16 -7.25 10.15
C ARG A 88 3.97 -6.32 8.96
N VAL A 89 2.82 -5.66 8.91
CA VAL A 89 2.55 -4.55 8.01
C VAL A 89 2.66 -3.26 8.82
N GLU A 90 3.55 -2.38 8.42
CA GLU A 90 3.73 -1.07 9.05
C GLU A 90 3.17 0.01 8.14
N VAL A 91 2.38 0.91 8.71
CA VAL A 91 1.83 2.09 8.04
C VAL A 91 2.44 3.33 8.68
N PHE A 92 3.20 4.08 7.92
CA PHE A 92 3.63 5.43 8.27
C PHE A 92 2.64 6.42 7.68
N ARG A 93 2.17 7.37 8.49
CA ARG A 93 1.25 8.40 8.06
C ARG A 93 1.99 9.70 7.83
N GLY A 94 1.71 10.33 6.68
CA GLY A 94 2.30 11.58 6.27
C GLY A 94 3.50 11.46 5.34
N ALA A 95 4.03 12.59 4.91
CA ALA A 95 5.18 12.69 4.05
C ALA A 95 6.38 11.94 4.67
N ASN A 96 7.12 11.18 3.86
CA ASN A 96 8.13 10.26 4.40
C ASN A 96 9.40 10.17 3.55
N THR A 97 9.60 11.08 2.62
CA THR A 97 10.75 11.01 1.70
C THR A 97 12.08 11.10 2.43
N PHE A 98 12.18 11.85 3.54
CA PHE A 98 13.36 11.81 4.38
C PHE A 98 13.62 10.42 4.95
N LEU A 99 12.58 9.71 5.45
CA LEU A 99 12.72 8.42 6.14
C LEU A 99 13.08 7.28 5.19
N ASN A 100 12.43 7.22 4.02
CA ASN A 100 12.45 6.05 3.15
C ASN A 100 13.06 6.32 1.75
N GLY A 101 13.35 7.59 1.42
CA GLY A 101 13.72 8.00 0.07
C GLY A 101 12.49 8.35 -0.80
N ALA A 102 12.74 8.91 -1.98
CA ALA A 102 11.69 9.16 -2.96
C ALA A 102 11.12 7.83 -3.46
N ALA A 103 9.80 7.66 -3.33
CA ALA A 103 9.10 6.47 -3.77
C ALA A 103 9.14 6.37 -5.31
N PRO A 104 9.50 5.21 -5.89
CA PRO A 104 9.72 5.08 -7.33
C PRO A 104 8.47 5.28 -8.17
N GLY A 105 7.28 4.93 -7.66
CA GLY A 105 5.99 5.15 -8.31
C GLY A 105 5.41 6.54 -8.10
N GLY A 106 6.05 7.38 -7.27
CA GLY A 106 5.60 8.75 -6.99
C GLY A 106 4.62 8.88 -5.82
N GLY A 107 4.50 7.85 -4.98
CA GLY A 107 3.83 7.92 -3.67
C GLY A 107 4.72 8.59 -2.61
N GLY A 108 4.42 8.35 -1.33
CA GLY A 108 5.25 8.83 -0.21
C GLY A 108 4.92 10.24 0.26
N ILE A 109 3.80 10.83 -0.18
CA ILE A 109 3.27 12.11 0.29
C ILE A 109 2.33 11.90 1.48
N GLY A 110 1.32 11.05 1.32
CA GLY A 110 0.32 10.78 2.36
C GLY A 110 0.76 9.74 3.38
N GLY A 111 1.68 8.87 3.01
CA GLY A 111 2.19 7.81 3.86
C GLY A 111 3.08 6.82 3.13
N ALA A 112 3.55 5.82 3.86
CA ALA A 112 4.29 4.67 3.35
C ALA A 112 3.83 3.38 4.00
N ILE A 113 3.92 2.29 3.28
CA ILE A 113 3.64 0.94 3.74
C ILE A 113 4.93 0.14 3.66
N ASN A 114 5.32 -0.47 4.78
CA ASN A 114 6.47 -1.35 4.86
C ASN A 114 6.07 -2.74 5.33
N ILE A 115 6.52 -3.77 4.64
CA ILE A 115 6.27 -5.17 4.96
C ILE A 115 7.53 -5.77 5.57
N LEU A 116 7.38 -6.39 6.74
CA LEU A 116 8.46 -7.15 7.37
C LEU A 116 8.23 -8.65 7.19
N PRO A 117 9.26 -9.40 6.77
CA PRO A 117 9.20 -10.84 6.62
C PRO A 117 9.22 -11.58 7.96
N LYS A 118 8.63 -12.75 7.96
CA LYS A 118 8.72 -13.70 9.07
C LYS A 118 10.15 -14.24 9.20
N ARG A 119 10.61 -14.39 10.45
CA ARG A 119 11.89 -15.04 10.80
C ARG A 119 11.64 -16.26 11.68
N ALA A 120 12.61 -17.18 11.73
CA ALA A 120 12.52 -18.35 12.58
C ALA A 120 12.47 -17.94 14.06
N PRO A 121 11.42 -18.33 14.82
CA PRO A 121 11.40 -18.16 16.27
C PRO A 121 12.40 -19.10 16.94
N ASN A 122 12.67 -18.88 18.23
CA ASN A 122 13.56 -19.76 18.99
C ASN A 122 12.98 -21.18 19.15
N GLU A 123 11.67 -21.28 19.28
CA GLU A 123 10.98 -22.56 19.35
C GLU A 123 10.68 -23.09 17.93
N PRO A 124 10.83 -24.41 17.70
CA PRO A 124 10.44 -25.02 16.44
C PRO A 124 8.97 -24.76 16.12
N LEU A 125 8.67 -24.38 14.88
CA LEU A 125 7.31 -24.17 14.41
C LEU A 125 7.02 -25.09 13.22
N THR A 126 5.92 -25.84 13.30
CA THR A 126 5.30 -26.51 12.15
C THR A 126 3.81 -26.23 12.19
N ARG A 127 3.34 -25.36 11.32
CA ARG A 127 1.94 -24.95 11.27
C ARG A 127 1.34 -25.28 9.91
N LEU A 128 0.20 -25.93 9.93
CA LEU A 128 -0.62 -26.17 8.74
C LEU A 128 -1.96 -25.48 8.89
N THR A 129 -2.42 -24.83 7.83
CA THR A 129 -3.74 -24.19 7.77
C THR A 129 -4.50 -24.69 6.55
N LEU A 130 -5.75 -25.10 6.77
CA LEU A 130 -6.72 -25.40 5.72
C LEU A 130 -7.84 -24.36 5.81
N GLY A 131 -8.35 -23.90 4.67
CA GLY A 131 -9.42 -22.92 4.63
C GLY A 131 -10.32 -23.13 3.44
N ALA A 132 -11.54 -22.56 3.53
CA ALA A 132 -12.52 -22.54 2.44
C ALA A 132 -13.42 -21.30 2.56
N GLU A 133 -13.95 -20.85 1.42
CA GLU A 133 -14.93 -19.77 1.30
C GLU A 133 -16.22 -20.27 0.67
N ASN A 134 -17.33 -19.56 0.93
CA ASN A 134 -18.65 -19.97 0.42
C ASN A 134 -18.80 -19.89 -1.11
N GLY A 135 -17.92 -19.17 -1.82
CA GLY A 135 -17.84 -19.22 -3.29
C GLY A 135 -17.31 -20.54 -3.85
N GLY A 136 -16.54 -21.28 -3.06
CA GLY A 136 -15.91 -22.54 -3.49
C GLY A 136 -14.37 -22.51 -3.48
N GLN A 137 -13.75 -21.37 -3.18
CA GLN A 137 -12.29 -21.28 -3.07
C GLN A 137 -11.78 -22.05 -1.86
N GLY A 138 -10.81 -22.93 -2.09
CA GLY A 138 -10.07 -23.64 -1.05
C GLY A 138 -8.68 -23.07 -0.83
N MET A 139 -8.14 -23.26 0.36
CA MET A 139 -6.79 -22.82 0.74
C MET A 139 -6.07 -23.90 1.54
N ILE A 140 -4.78 -24.06 1.26
CA ILE A 140 -3.81 -24.75 2.11
C ILE A 140 -2.58 -23.88 2.29
N ALA A 141 -2.10 -23.77 3.53
CA ALA A 141 -0.88 -23.01 3.83
C ALA A 141 -0.02 -23.75 4.86
N ALA A 142 1.31 -23.63 4.73
CA ALA A 142 2.30 -24.16 5.65
C ALA A 142 3.25 -23.04 6.10
N ASP A 143 3.60 -23.04 7.40
CA ASP A 143 4.60 -22.17 8.01
C ASP A 143 5.51 -23.04 8.89
N ILE A 144 6.74 -23.24 8.43
CA ILE A 144 7.70 -24.15 9.05
C ILE A 144 8.96 -23.36 9.38
N ALA A 145 9.37 -23.43 10.64
CA ALA A 145 10.57 -22.73 11.09
C ALA A 145 11.43 -23.60 12.02
N ARG A 146 12.74 -23.50 11.87
CA ARG A 146 13.73 -24.19 12.69
C ARG A 146 14.95 -23.29 12.90
N ARG A 147 15.57 -23.43 14.06
CA ARG A 147 16.88 -22.85 14.32
C ARG A 147 17.91 -23.96 14.55
N PHE A 148 19.14 -23.70 14.13
CA PHE A 148 20.23 -24.69 14.11
C PHE A 148 21.54 -24.09 14.62
N GLY A 149 22.49 -24.99 14.90
CA GLY A 149 23.86 -24.65 15.32
C GLY A 149 23.97 -24.33 16.80
N GLU A 150 25.16 -23.94 17.19
CA GLU A 150 25.44 -23.51 18.55
C GLU A 150 24.65 -22.25 18.88
N GLU A 151 24.02 -22.23 20.06
CA GLU A 151 23.12 -21.13 20.50
C GLU A 151 21.96 -20.84 19.52
N GLN A 152 21.61 -21.82 18.65
CA GLN A 152 20.53 -21.68 17.67
C GLN A 152 20.69 -20.43 16.74
N ARG A 153 21.92 -20.09 16.38
CA ARG A 153 22.24 -18.86 15.63
C ARG A 153 21.70 -18.84 14.20
N PHE A 154 21.52 -20.01 13.55
CA PHE A 154 20.97 -20.11 12.19
C PHE A 154 19.47 -20.35 12.22
N GLY A 155 18.71 -19.48 11.58
CA GLY A 155 17.28 -19.59 11.40
C GLY A 155 16.91 -19.89 9.95
N VAL A 156 15.93 -20.78 9.76
CA VAL A 156 15.30 -21.06 8.47
C VAL A 156 13.79 -21.03 8.67
N ARG A 157 13.08 -20.27 7.85
CA ARG A 157 11.61 -20.24 7.85
C ARG A 157 11.06 -20.36 6.44
N LEU A 158 10.15 -21.28 6.26
CA LEU A 158 9.45 -21.56 5.02
C LEU A 158 7.98 -21.20 5.19
N ASN A 159 7.46 -20.38 4.29
CA ASN A 159 6.03 -20.14 4.14
C ASN A 159 5.62 -20.56 2.74
N ALA A 160 4.55 -21.32 2.62
CA ALA A 160 3.98 -21.72 1.35
C ALA A 160 2.45 -21.68 1.45
N ALA A 161 1.78 -21.23 0.40
CA ALA A 161 0.33 -21.22 0.33
C ALA A 161 -0.14 -21.52 -1.08
N LYS A 162 -1.25 -22.22 -1.16
CA LYS A 162 -2.03 -22.41 -2.39
C LYS A 162 -3.48 -22.10 -2.13
N ARG A 163 -4.06 -21.29 -3.02
CA ARG A 163 -5.51 -21.03 -3.07
C ARG A 163 -6.00 -21.34 -4.46
N ALA A 164 -7.18 -21.91 -4.59
CA ALA A 164 -7.79 -22.18 -5.88
C ALA A 164 -9.30 -22.34 -5.74
N GLY A 165 -10.02 -21.90 -6.76
CA GLY A 165 -11.45 -22.03 -6.90
C GLY A 165 -12.19 -20.70 -7.04
N GLU A 166 -13.47 -20.80 -7.21
CA GLU A 166 -14.40 -19.69 -7.42
C GLU A 166 -14.53 -18.83 -6.16
N THR A 167 -14.48 -17.51 -6.34
CA THR A 167 -14.68 -16.55 -5.25
C THR A 167 -16.19 -16.38 -4.97
N THR A 168 -16.54 -15.49 -4.06
CA THR A 168 -17.94 -15.11 -3.82
C THR A 168 -18.52 -14.19 -4.91
N VAL A 169 -17.68 -13.68 -5.81
CA VAL A 169 -18.12 -12.98 -7.02
C VAL A 169 -18.40 -14.03 -8.08
N GLU A 170 -19.58 -13.99 -8.68
CA GLU A 170 -20.02 -14.98 -9.69
C GLU A 170 -19.03 -15.10 -10.85
N ASP A 171 -18.75 -16.34 -11.29
CA ASP A 171 -17.83 -16.63 -12.41
C ASP A 171 -16.41 -16.09 -12.27
N GLU A 172 -16.00 -15.62 -11.08
CA GLU A 172 -14.62 -15.21 -10.82
C GLU A 172 -13.84 -16.34 -10.15
N ASP A 173 -12.94 -16.99 -10.88
CA ASP A 173 -12.02 -17.99 -10.32
C ASP A 173 -10.66 -17.37 -10.04
N ARG A 174 -10.08 -17.69 -8.87
CA ARG A 174 -8.75 -17.22 -8.46
C ARG A 174 -7.85 -18.37 -8.08
N SER A 175 -6.62 -18.32 -8.56
CA SER A 175 -5.57 -19.20 -8.10
C SER A 175 -4.34 -18.42 -7.65
N LEU A 176 -3.76 -18.85 -6.53
CA LEU A 176 -2.53 -18.31 -5.97
C LEU A 176 -1.62 -19.48 -5.59
N ASP A 177 -0.38 -19.44 -6.06
CA ASP A 177 0.72 -20.23 -5.54
C ASP A 177 1.77 -19.28 -4.98
N MET A 178 2.11 -19.39 -3.70
CA MET A 178 3.07 -18.53 -3.01
C MET A 178 4.09 -19.39 -2.26
N PHE A 179 5.35 -18.99 -2.36
CA PHE A 179 6.47 -19.57 -1.63
C PHE A 179 7.38 -18.44 -1.13
N ALA A 180 7.80 -18.50 0.14
CA ALA A 180 8.78 -17.59 0.70
C ALA A 180 9.72 -18.36 1.64
N LEU A 181 11.03 -18.22 1.43
CA LEU A 181 12.09 -18.78 2.26
C LEU A 181 12.84 -17.61 2.91
N GLY A 182 12.83 -17.57 4.23
CA GLY A 182 13.61 -16.66 5.04
C GLY A 182 14.76 -17.39 5.72
N LEU A 183 15.96 -16.84 5.60
CA LEU A 183 17.19 -17.30 6.25
C LEU A 183 17.71 -16.21 7.16
N ASP A 184 18.21 -16.55 8.34
CA ASP A 184 18.88 -15.60 9.21
C ASP A 184 20.05 -16.25 9.98
N TYR A 185 21.02 -15.41 10.29
CA TYR A 185 22.12 -15.71 11.21
C TYR A 185 22.23 -14.59 12.24
N GLN A 186 22.28 -14.98 13.50
CA GLN A 186 22.42 -14.08 14.65
C GLN A 186 23.69 -14.41 15.41
N GLY A 187 24.77 -13.68 15.13
CA GLY A 187 26.02 -13.72 15.91
C GLY A 187 26.06 -12.59 16.94
N ASP A 188 27.17 -12.50 17.68
CA ASP A 188 27.32 -11.52 18.76
C ASP A 188 27.31 -10.08 18.23
N ASN A 189 28.11 -9.82 17.18
CA ASN A 189 28.25 -8.50 16.56
C ASN A 189 27.80 -8.47 15.10
N PHE A 190 27.33 -9.59 14.54
CA PHE A 190 27.04 -9.72 13.13
C PHE A 190 25.70 -10.44 12.92
N ARG A 191 24.82 -9.81 12.16
CA ARG A 191 23.51 -10.34 11.80
C ARG A 191 23.37 -10.33 10.29
N ILE A 192 22.91 -11.45 9.73
CA ILE A 192 22.59 -11.56 8.31
C ILE A 192 21.17 -12.09 8.17
N SER A 193 20.46 -11.61 7.16
CA SER A 193 19.22 -12.21 6.70
C SER A 193 19.14 -12.21 5.17
N ALA A 194 18.47 -13.20 4.63
CA ALA A 194 18.19 -13.31 3.21
C ALA A 194 16.79 -13.89 3.01
N ASP A 195 16.10 -13.40 1.99
CA ASP A 195 14.78 -13.90 1.61
C ASP A 195 14.75 -14.21 0.12
N ILE A 196 14.01 -15.26 -0.23
CA ILE A 196 13.62 -15.57 -1.60
C ILE A 196 12.12 -15.79 -1.58
N GLY A 197 11.39 -15.07 -2.43
CA GLY A 197 9.95 -15.21 -2.57
C GLY A 197 9.54 -15.40 -4.02
N HIS A 198 8.50 -16.19 -4.21
CA HIS A 198 7.87 -16.40 -5.50
C HIS A 198 6.36 -16.40 -5.32
N GLN A 199 5.65 -15.70 -6.22
CA GLN A 199 4.20 -15.68 -6.25
C GLN A 199 3.72 -15.79 -7.68
N TYR A 200 2.78 -16.68 -7.91
CA TYR A 200 1.95 -16.76 -9.10
C TYR A 200 0.51 -16.48 -8.70
N HIS A 201 -0.13 -15.51 -9.36
CA HIS A 201 -1.51 -15.14 -9.12
C HIS A 201 -2.25 -15.07 -10.46
N PHE A 202 -3.39 -15.73 -10.52
CA PHE A 202 -4.24 -15.76 -11.71
C PHE A 202 -5.69 -15.52 -11.31
N ILE A 203 -6.37 -14.66 -12.05
CA ILE A 203 -7.80 -14.40 -11.92
C ILE A 203 -8.42 -14.61 -13.29
N ASP A 204 -9.36 -15.52 -13.37
CA ASP A 204 -10.24 -15.68 -14.52
C ASP A 204 -11.48 -14.81 -14.32
N SER A 205 -11.92 -14.12 -15.37
CA SER A 205 -13.06 -13.21 -15.35
C SER A 205 -13.03 -12.21 -14.18
N PRO A 206 -11.92 -11.45 -13.97
CA PRO A 206 -11.83 -10.50 -12.87
C PRO A 206 -12.90 -9.43 -13.00
N ARG A 207 -13.72 -9.25 -11.95
CA ARG A 207 -14.75 -8.21 -11.94
C ARG A 207 -14.13 -6.83 -12.15
N PRO A 208 -14.43 -6.10 -13.24
CA PRO A 208 -13.80 -4.83 -13.55
C PRO A 208 -14.33 -3.68 -12.69
N SER A 209 -13.59 -2.58 -12.63
CA SER A 209 -14.10 -1.29 -12.19
C SER A 209 -15.01 -0.68 -13.27
N VAL A 210 -15.89 0.24 -12.86
CA VAL A 210 -16.82 0.94 -13.76
C VAL A 210 -16.43 2.40 -13.86
N THR A 211 -16.27 2.92 -15.07
CA THR A 211 -16.12 4.36 -15.26
C THR A 211 -17.52 4.98 -15.29
N PRO A 212 -17.87 5.93 -14.40
CA PRO A 212 -19.15 6.62 -14.46
C PRO A 212 -19.22 7.51 -15.73
N GLY A 213 -20.41 7.61 -16.30
CA GLY A 213 -20.69 8.58 -17.35
C GLY A 213 -21.07 9.95 -16.75
N SER A 214 -22.22 10.46 -17.15
CA SER A 214 -22.77 11.73 -16.61
C SER A 214 -23.50 11.55 -15.26
N VAL A 215 -23.65 10.32 -14.77
CA VAL A 215 -24.32 10.00 -13.50
C VAL A 215 -23.63 8.81 -12.84
N ILE A 216 -23.71 8.76 -11.52
CA ILE A 216 -23.29 7.56 -10.78
C ILE A 216 -24.40 6.50 -10.88
N PRO A 217 -24.11 5.30 -11.42
CA PRO A 217 -25.10 4.22 -11.41
C PRO A 217 -25.35 3.72 -9.98
N SER A 218 -26.54 3.19 -9.71
CA SER A 218 -26.75 2.41 -8.48
C SER A 218 -25.76 1.25 -8.43
N ALA A 219 -25.31 0.88 -7.23
CA ALA A 219 -24.46 -0.30 -7.10
C ALA A 219 -25.26 -1.55 -7.54
N PRO A 220 -24.72 -2.41 -8.43
CA PRO A 220 -25.25 -3.74 -8.67
C PRO A 220 -25.21 -4.60 -7.41
N ASP A 221 -25.79 -5.81 -7.45
CA ASP A 221 -25.58 -6.81 -6.41
C ASP A 221 -24.07 -7.06 -6.24
N ALA A 222 -23.61 -7.14 -5.00
CA ALA A 222 -22.19 -7.29 -4.71
C ALA A 222 -21.63 -8.66 -5.16
N GLU A 223 -22.48 -9.66 -5.38
CA GLU A 223 -22.11 -10.98 -5.92
C GLU A 223 -22.03 -10.96 -7.45
N ASP A 224 -22.73 -10.03 -8.15
CA ASP A 224 -22.74 -9.92 -9.61
C ASP A 224 -21.34 -9.71 -10.19
N ASN A 225 -21.08 -10.36 -11.33
CA ASN A 225 -19.91 -10.12 -12.16
C ASN A 225 -20.33 -9.67 -13.57
N PHE A 226 -19.83 -8.54 -13.99
CA PHE A 226 -20.04 -7.98 -15.33
C PHE A 226 -18.76 -8.02 -16.18
N ALA A 227 -17.79 -8.86 -15.80
CA ALA A 227 -16.64 -9.19 -16.62
C ALA A 227 -17.04 -9.99 -17.86
N GLN A 228 -16.23 -9.96 -18.89
CA GLN A 228 -16.42 -10.84 -20.04
C GLN A 228 -15.70 -12.18 -19.80
N PRO A 229 -16.26 -13.33 -20.21
CA PRO A 229 -15.71 -14.64 -19.91
C PRO A 229 -14.30 -14.91 -20.47
N TRP A 230 -13.84 -14.11 -21.42
CA TRP A 230 -12.52 -14.19 -22.01
C TRP A 230 -11.48 -13.31 -21.32
N THR A 231 -11.87 -12.58 -20.27
CA THR A 231 -10.97 -11.69 -19.52
C THR A 231 -10.16 -12.46 -18.48
N TYR A 232 -8.94 -12.03 -18.24
CA TYR A 232 -8.10 -12.58 -17.19
C TYR A 232 -7.04 -11.59 -16.73
N SER A 233 -6.49 -11.84 -15.55
CA SER A 233 -5.25 -11.23 -15.04
C SER A 233 -4.30 -12.32 -14.58
N LYS A 234 -3.04 -12.24 -15.01
CA LYS A 234 -1.99 -13.18 -14.69
C LYS A 234 -0.74 -12.44 -14.25
N GLU A 235 -0.23 -12.78 -13.08
CA GLU A 235 0.95 -12.19 -12.50
C GLU A 235 1.90 -13.28 -12.00
N LYS A 236 3.19 -13.14 -12.30
CA LYS A 236 4.26 -14.01 -11.80
C LYS A 236 5.43 -13.14 -11.36
N GLN A 237 5.82 -13.26 -10.11
CA GLN A 237 6.85 -12.42 -9.50
C GLN A 237 7.83 -13.28 -8.70
N THR A 238 9.12 -13.02 -8.87
CA THR A 238 10.19 -13.63 -8.07
C THR A 238 11.08 -12.53 -7.53
N PHE A 239 11.35 -12.56 -6.24
CA PHE A 239 12.25 -11.60 -5.60
C PHE A 239 13.24 -12.27 -4.67
N GLY A 240 14.37 -11.59 -4.47
CA GLY A 240 15.36 -11.96 -3.48
C GLY A 240 15.89 -10.75 -2.74
N THR A 241 16.19 -10.92 -1.45
CA THR A 241 16.78 -9.87 -0.61
C THR A 241 17.92 -10.40 0.22
N PHE A 242 18.82 -9.49 0.55
CA PHE A 242 19.92 -9.73 1.47
C PHE A 242 20.08 -8.51 2.38
N ARG A 243 20.30 -8.75 3.69
CA ARG A 243 20.65 -7.72 4.65
C ARG A 243 21.73 -8.21 5.58
N ALA A 244 22.74 -7.40 5.83
CA ALA A 244 23.77 -7.61 6.82
C ALA A 244 23.87 -6.41 7.75
N GLU A 245 24.07 -6.66 9.04
CA GLU A 245 24.33 -5.64 10.05
C GLU A 245 25.56 -6.05 10.85
N TYR A 246 26.42 -5.07 11.16
CA TYR A 246 27.62 -5.26 11.96
C TYR A 246 27.72 -4.19 13.04
N ASP A 247 27.87 -4.62 14.28
CA ASP A 247 28.10 -3.74 15.41
C ASP A 247 29.62 -3.53 15.57
N PHE A 248 30.12 -2.38 15.10
CA PHE A 248 31.53 -1.98 15.24
C PHE A 248 31.90 -1.74 16.70
N SER A 249 30.92 -1.35 17.49
CA SER A 249 30.96 -1.19 18.94
C SER A 249 29.52 -1.18 19.47
N ASP A 250 29.35 -1.15 20.81
CA ASP A 250 28.04 -0.98 21.45
C ASP A 250 27.31 0.30 21.04
N ALA A 251 28.03 1.26 20.47
CA ALA A 251 27.52 2.55 20.10
C ALA A 251 27.35 2.76 18.59
N VAL A 252 27.92 1.92 17.73
CA VAL A 252 27.92 2.12 16.26
C VAL A 252 27.59 0.83 15.53
N THR A 253 26.54 0.86 14.74
CA THR A 253 26.10 -0.23 13.86
C THR A 253 26.14 0.24 12.39
N GLY A 254 26.70 -0.59 11.51
CA GLY A 254 26.58 -0.41 10.07
C GLY A 254 25.66 -1.45 9.47
N TRP A 255 25.02 -1.11 8.35
CA TRP A 255 24.21 -2.06 7.59
C TRP A 255 24.40 -1.94 6.08
N LEU A 256 24.11 -3.04 5.42
CA LEU A 256 23.99 -3.15 3.97
C LEU A 256 22.74 -3.96 3.68
N ALA A 257 21.88 -3.48 2.79
CA ALA A 257 20.74 -4.22 2.28
C ALA A 257 20.71 -4.13 0.75
N ALA A 258 20.32 -5.20 0.09
CA ALA A 258 20.15 -5.25 -1.36
C ALA A 258 19.01 -6.19 -1.72
N GLY A 259 18.38 -5.97 -2.88
CA GLY A 259 17.32 -6.83 -3.38
C GLY A 259 17.14 -6.70 -4.88
N MET A 260 16.49 -7.71 -5.45
CA MET A 260 16.10 -7.77 -6.85
C MET A 260 14.73 -8.40 -7.01
N ARG A 261 14.03 -8.02 -8.08
CA ARG A 261 12.76 -8.63 -8.49
C ARG A 261 12.70 -8.75 -10.01
N GLU A 262 12.20 -9.88 -10.46
CA GLU A 262 11.74 -10.10 -11.84
C GLU A 262 10.24 -10.33 -11.81
N GLY A 263 9.50 -9.65 -12.69
CA GLY A 263 8.06 -9.71 -12.76
C GLY A 263 7.55 -9.86 -14.18
N GLU A 264 6.52 -10.69 -14.36
CA GLU A 264 5.76 -10.85 -15.61
C GLU A 264 4.28 -10.67 -15.32
N GLU A 265 3.59 -9.85 -16.13
CA GLU A 265 2.16 -9.64 -16.04
C GLU A 265 1.53 -9.74 -17.44
N LYS A 266 0.38 -10.43 -17.52
CA LYS A 266 -0.46 -10.47 -18.73
C LYS A 266 -1.90 -10.24 -18.31
N ASN A 267 -2.53 -9.23 -18.88
CA ASN A 267 -3.90 -8.88 -18.56
C ASN A 267 -4.70 -8.75 -19.85
N LEU A 268 -5.89 -9.34 -19.85
CA LEU A 268 -6.89 -9.20 -20.90
C LEU A 268 -8.19 -8.76 -20.23
N LEU A 269 -8.56 -7.51 -20.42
CA LEU A 269 -9.57 -6.83 -19.63
C LEU A 269 -10.61 -6.16 -20.52
N ALA A 270 -11.78 -5.85 -19.92
CA ALA A 270 -12.82 -5.05 -20.53
C ALA A 270 -13.56 -4.26 -19.45
N SER A 271 -13.05 -3.08 -19.11
CA SER A 271 -13.66 -2.23 -18.09
C SER A 271 -14.80 -1.39 -18.70
N PRO A 272 -16.04 -1.49 -18.18
CA PRO A 272 -17.18 -0.78 -18.74
C PRO A 272 -17.19 0.70 -18.34
N THR A 273 -17.64 1.54 -19.27
CA THR A 273 -18.09 2.91 -19.02
C THR A 273 -19.60 2.92 -19.01
N TYR A 274 -20.21 3.41 -17.95
CA TYR A 274 -21.65 3.54 -17.83
C TYR A 274 -22.17 4.66 -18.73
N VAL A 275 -23.17 4.35 -19.58
CA VAL A 275 -23.75 5.33 -20.52
C VAL A 275 -25.19 5.71 -20.22
N GLY A 276 -25.79 5.11 -19.17
CA GLY A 276 -27.15 5.40 -18.69
C GLY A 276 -28.13 4.26 -18.91
N GLY A 277 -29.15 4.16 -18.03
CA GLY A 277 -30.25 3.19 -18.15
C GLY A 277 -29.83 1.73 -18.04
N GLY A 278 -28.69 1.41 -17.40
CA GLY A 278 -28.08 0.08 -17.35
C GLY A 278 -27.01 -0.12 -18.42
N ALA A 279 -27.14 0.53 -19.57
CA ALA A 279 -26.23 0.34 -20.69
C ALA A 279 -24.78 0.75 -20.38
N THR A 280 -23.86 -0.04 -20.91
CA THR A 280 -22.41 0.22 -20.82
C THR A 280 -21.75 0.13 -22.19
N SER A 281 -20.56 0.73 -22.28
CA SER A 281 -19.66 0.61 -23.41
C SER A 281 -18.29 0.18 -22.89
N ALA A 282 -17.73 -0.88 -23.44
CA ALA A 282 -16.41 -1.38 -23.07
C ALA A 282 -15.55 -1.64 -24.32
N SER A 283 -14.25 -1.62 -24.14
CA SER A 283 -13.28 -2.10 -25.15
C SER A 283 -12.40 -3.15 -24.52
N LEU A 284 -11.97 -4.13 -25.30
CA LEU A 284 -10.89 -5.01 -24.90
C LEU A 284 -9.62 -4.18 -24.71
N PHE A 285 -8.93 -4.44 -23.63
CA PHE A 285 -7.57 -3.99 -23.39
C PHE A 285 -6.71 -5.18 -23.00
N GLU A 286 -5.67 -5.43 -23.77
CA GLU A 286 -4.68 -6.46 -23.45
C GLU A 286 -3.33 -5.82 -23.25
N ASN A 287 -2.60 -6.23 -22.22
CA ASN A 287 -1.21 -5.83 -22.06
C ASN A 287 -0.34 -6.98 -21.58
N ALA A 288 0.94 -6.91 -21.99
CA ALA A 288 2.03 -7.73 -21.46
C ALA A 288 3.07 -6.79 -20.88
N ARG A 289 3.47 -7.03 -19.63
CA ARG A 289 4.45 -6.23 -18.90
C ARG A 289 5.51 -7.12 -18.26
N GLU A 290 6.75 -6.69 -18.31
CA GLU A 290 7.87 -7.28 -17.62
C GLU A 290 8.63 -6.19 -16.85
N ASP A 291 9.03 -6.51 -15.63
CA ASP A 291 9.78 -5.62 -14.74
C ASP A 291 11.06 -6.30 -14.27
N ASP A 292 12.17 -5.60 -14.42
CA ASP A 292 13.46 -5.94 -13.82
C ASP A 292 13.83 -4.83 -12.81
N ILE A 293 13.97 -5.19 -11.54
CA ILE A 293 14.26 -4.23 -10.47
C ILE A 293 15.46 -4.68 -9.66
N TRP A 294 16.32 -3.73 -9.31
CA TRP A 294 17.29 -3.89 -8.26
C TRP A 294 17.31 -2.67 -7.34
N THR A 295 17.58 -2.89 -6.06
CA THR A 295 17.56 -1.86 -5.05
C THR A 295 18.58 -2.16 -3.97
N GLY A 296 19.09 -1.11 -3.31
CA GLY A 296 20.04 -1.29 -2.23
C GLY A 296 20.14 -0.08 -1.32
N GLU A 297 20.51 -0.33 -0.09
CA GLU A 297 20.75 0.68 0.94
C GLU A 297 21.94 0.28 1.80
N THR A 298 22.75 1.25 2.19
CA THR A 298 23.79 1.09 3.20
C THR A 298 23.82 2.30 4.13
N GLY A 299 24.27 2.11 5.34
CA GLY A 299 24.39 3.22 6.28
C GLY A 299 25.11 2.88 7.56
N LEU A 300 25.27 3.89 8.36
CA LEU A 300 25.79 3.84 9.72
C LEU A 300 24.84 4.56 10.66
N ARG A 301 24.59 4.00 11.81
CA ARG A 301 23.87 4.64 12.92
C ARG A 301 24.65 4.49 14.20
N GLY A 302 24.51 5.46 15.06
CA GLY A 302 25.20 5.40 16.32
C GLY A 302 24.67 6.35 17.36
N ARG A 303 25.27 6.27 18.56
CA ARG A 303 24.92 7.12 19.70
C ARG A 303 26.18 7.58 20.41
N PHE A 304 26.15 8.81 20.89
CA PHE A 304 27.17 9.39 21.73
C PHE A 304 26.57 10.48 22.62
N GLN A 305 27.38 11.04 23.54
CA GLN A 305 26.95 12.14 24.40
C GLN A 305 27.90 13.32 24.29
N THR A 306 27.34 14.54 24.35
CA THR A 306 28.09 15.79 24.44
C THR A 306 27.61 16.56 25.68
N GLY A 307 28.31 16.38 26.77
CA GLY A 307 27.87 16.92 28.07
C GLY A 307 26.56 16.26 28.54
N ALA A 308 25.52 17.08 28.67
CA ALA A 308 24.18 16.61 29.06
C ALA A 308 23.25 16.26 27.86
N VAL A 309 23.77 16.34 26.63
CA VAL A 309 22.99 16.07 25.42
C VAL A 309 23.33 14.70 24.88
N SER A 310 22.34 13.83 24.73
CA SER A 310 22.47 12.57 24.01
C SER A 310 22.31 12.79 22.50
N HIS A 311 22.98 12.01 21.70
CA HIS A 311 22.92 12.03 20.23
C HIS A 311 22.60 10.64 19.71
N GLN A 312 21.61 10.54 18.81
CA GLN A 312 21.33 9.35 18.02
C GLN A 312 21.42 9.75 16.55
N TRP A 313 22.57 9.48 15.93
CA TRP A 313 22.84 9.89 14.57
C TRP A 313 22.69 8.75 13.57
N VAL A 314 22.39 9.09 12.34
CA VAL A 314 22.32 8.17 11.20
C VAL A 314 22.82 8.85 9.94
N THR A 315 23.50 8.06 9.10
CA THR A 315 23.78 8.42 7.71
C THR A 315 23.49 7.22 6.82
N SER A 316 22.90 7.44 5.65
CA SER A 316 22.59 6.38 4.70
C SER A 316 22.75 6.82 3.26
N ALA A 317 22.99 5.83 2.39
CA ALA A 317 22.94 5.95 0.94
C ALA A 317 22.02 4.87 0.40
N ALA A 318 21.12 5.23 -0.53
CA ALA A 318 20.19 4.29 -1.14
C ALA A 318 20.14 4.49 -2.66
N ILE A 319 19.83 3.40 -3.37
CA ILE A 319 19.62 3.37 -4.81
C ILE A 319 18.48 2.42 -5.15
N PHE A 320 17.69 2.81 -6.15
CA PHE A 320 16.69 1.98 -6.79
C PHE A 320 16.84 2.13 -8.30
N ASP A 321 16.69 1.04 -9.04
CA ASP A 321 16.77 1.00 -10.49
C ASP A 321 15.75 0.00 -11.02
N SER A 322 14.95 0.41 -12.01
CA SER A 322 13.87 -0.40 -12.57
C SER A 322 13.80 -0.20 -14.08
N GLU A 323 13.78 -1.29 -14.81
CA GLU A 323 13.41 -1.35 -16.23
C GLU A 323 12.02 -1.92 -16.38
N GLU A 324 11.19 -1.22 -17.16
CA GLU A 324 9.84 -1.65 -17.52
C GLU A 324 9.75 -1.92 -19.01
N ARG A 325 9.36 -3.14 -19.37
CA ARG A 325 8.96 -3.52 -20.72
C ARG A 325 7.45 -3.65 -20.76
N ASN A 326 6.82 -3.14 -21.79
CA ASN A 326 5.36 -3.19 -21.91
C ASN A 326 4.92 -3.18 -23.37
N ALA A 327 3.79 -3.84 -23.62
CA ALA A 327 3.08 -3.79 -24.88
C ALA A 327 1.58 -3.82 -24.61
N TYR A 328 0.79 -3.25 -25.50
CA TYR A 328 -0.66 -3.26 -25.35
C TYR A 328 -1.39 -3.35 -26.70
N ALA A 329 -2.64 -3.82 -26.66
CA ALA A 329 -3.58 -3.76 -27.76
C ALA A 329 -5.00 -3.50 -27.24
N THR A 330 -5.80 -2.80 -28.05
CA THR A 330 -7.21 -2.49 -27.74
C THR A 330 -8.12 -2.94 -28.86
N SER A 331 -9.43 -3.06 -28.60
CA SER A 331 -10.46 -3.28 -29.62
C SER A 331 -11.30 -2.04 -29.87
N ALA A 332 -12.16 -2.09 -30.88
CA ALA A 332 -13.31 -1.20 -30.96
C ALA A 332 -14.24 -1.44 -29.76
N ALA A 333 -15.00 -0.41 -29.39
CA ALA A 333 -15.97 -0.52 -28.30
C ALA A 333 -17.12 -1.46 -28.66
N PHE A 334 -17.62 -2.16 -27.65
CA PHE A 334 -18.83 -2.99 -27.71
C PHE A 334 -19.80 -2.59 -26.59
N ALA A 335 -21.08 -2.85 -26.82
CA ALA A 335 -22.13 -2.56 -25.87
C ALA A 335 -22.28 -3.70 -24.85
N GLY A 336 -22.69 -3.36 -23.63
CA GLY A 336 -23.04 -4.27 -22.56
C GLY A 336 -24.12 -3.66 -21.67
N ASP A 337 -24.41 -4.32 -20.56
CA ASP A 337 -25.32 -3.84 -19.52
C ASP A 337 -24.74 -4.14 -18.13
N LEU A 338 -24.86 -3.18 -17.21
CA LEU A 338 -24.28 -3.29 -15.86
C LEU A 338 -25.09 -4.20 -14.94
N TYR A 339 -26.43 -4.22 -15.12
CA TYR A 339 -27.38 -4.95 -14.26
C TYR A 339 -27.88 -6.26 -14.88
N SER A 340 -27.61 -6.45 -16.16
CA SER A 340 -27.94 -7.67 -16.89
C SER A 340 -26.79 -7.97 -17.84
N PRO A 341 -25.63 -8.41 -17.30
CA PRO A 341 -24.42 -8.64 -18.10
C PRO A 341 -24.69 -9.58 -19.28
N VAL A 342 -24.11 -9.26 -20.43
CA VAL A 342 -24.24 -10.04 -21.66
C VAL A 342 -22.86 -10.45 -22.13
N ASP A 343 -22.67 -11.75 -22.38
CA ASP A 343 -21.45 -12.27 -22.95
C ASP A 343 -21.29 -11.83 -24.41
N VAL A 344 -20.17 -11.20 -24.69
CA VAL A 344 -19.79 -10.77 -26.04
C VAL A 344 -18.59 -11.62 -26.49
N ALA A 345 -18.63 -12.13 -27.73
CA ALA A 345 -17.48 -12.80 -28.28
C ALA A 345 -16.25 -11.87 -28.26
N ARG A 346 -15.07 -12.41 -27.94
CA ARG A 346 -13.84 -11.60 -27.90
C ARG A 346 -13.68 -10.80 -29.21
N PRO A 347 -13.68 -9.45 -29.16
CA PRO A 347 -13.56 -8.64 -30.34
C PRO A 347 -12.12 -8.69 -30.90
N PRO A 348 -11.92 -8.49 -32.21
CA PRO A 348 -10.60 -8.36 -32.77
C PRO A 348 -9.94 -7.05 -32.33
N TYR A 349 -8.62 -7.01 -32.36
CA TYR A 349 -7.90 -5.77 -32.10
C TYR A 349 -8.25 -4.70 -33.14
N ALA A 350 -8.38 -3.48 -32.65
CA ALA A 350 -8.56 -2.32 -33.52
C ALA A 350 -7.27 -2.05 -34.33
N THR A 351 -7.45 -1.43 -35.49
CA THR A 351 -6.36 -0.96 -36.33
C THR A 351 -6.32 0.56 -36.30
N GLY A 352 -5.15 1.14 -36.29
CA GLY A 352 -4.95 2.59 -36.34
C GLY A 352 -3.98 3.12 -35.29
N PRO A 353 -3.70 4.41 -35.30
CA PRO A 353 -2.86 5.05 -34.31
C PRO A 353 -3.40 4.81 -32.88
N PHE A 354 -2.53 4.50 -31.94
CA PHE A 354 -2.86 4.27 -30.53
C PHE A 354 -3.73 3.02 -30.23
N ALA A 355 -4.10 2.23 -31.24
CA ALA A 355 -4.83 0.97 -31.03
C ALA A 355 -3.96 -0.12 -30.41
N SER A 356 -2.65 -0.07 -30.66
CA SER A 356 -1.65 -0.98 -30.08
C SER A 356 -0.30 -0.29 -29.97
N GLY A 357 0.54 -0.80 -29.09
CA GLY A 357 1.93 -0.39 -28.93
C GLY A 357 2.79 -1.59 -28.54
N GLY A 358 3.91 -1.80 -29.26
CA GLY A 358 4.82 -2.91 -29.05
C GLY A 358 4.27 -4.27 -29.49
N SER A 359 4.93 -5.34 -29.08
CA SER A 359 4.55 -6.73 -29.31
C SER A 359 4.14 -7.39 -28.00
N LEU A 360 2.93 -7.95 -27.93
CA LEU A 360 2.44 -8.66 -26.73
C LEU A 360 3.23 -9.94 -26.41
N ASP A 361 3.88 -10.53 -27.41
CA ASP A 361 4.71 -11.73 -27.23
C ASP A 361 6.16 -11.40 -26.83
N ASP A 362 6.62 -10.17 -27.09
CA ASP A 362 7.99 -9.71 -26.81
C ASP A 362 7.93 -8.18 -26.51
N PRO A 363 7.52 -7.81 -25.28
CA PRO A 363 7.34 -6.41 -24.92
C PRO A 363 8.68 -5.65 -24.91
N GLY A 364 8.71 -4.49 -25.57
CA GLY A 364 9.86 -3.62 -25.64
C GLY A 364 10.04 -2.76 -24.38
N LEU A 365 11.26 -2.25 -24.16
CA LEU A 365 11.55 -1.29 -23.08
C LEU A 365 10.75 -0.01 -23.29
N VAL A 366 9.94 0.37 -22.29
CA VAL A 366 9.11 1.59 -22.32
C VAL A 366 9.44 2.56 -21.19
N GLY A 367 10.06 2.08 -20.11
CA GLY A 367 10.40 2.89 -18.95
C GLY A 367 11.71 2.47 -18.28
N HIS A 368 12.45 3.45 -17.79
CA HIS A 368 13.59 3.24 -16.89
C HIS A 368 13.54 4.28 -15.79
N THR A 369 13.45 3.83 -14.55
CA THR A 369 13.40 4.67 -13.36
C THR A 369 14.59 4.39 -12.47
N ARG A 370 15.29 5.46 -12.07
CA ARG A 370 16.37 5.38 -11.08
C ARG A 370 16.17 6.45 -10.02
N THR A 371 16.18 6.05 -8.76
CA THR A 371 16.29 6.98 -7.63
C THR A 371 17.56 6.72 -6.87
N GLN A 372 18.16 7.78 -6.32
CA GLN A 372 19.35 7.69 -5.49
C GLN A 372 19.31 8.75 -4.40
N SER A 373 19.84 8.45 -3.23
CA SER A 373 19.80 9.40 -2.12
C SER A 373 20.96 9.25 -1.15
N LEU A 374 21.27 10.36 -0.47
CA LEU A 374 22.16 10.43 0.68
C LEU A 374 21.42 11.15 1.80
N ALA A 375 21.43 10.59 3.00
CA ALA A 375 20.75 11.15 4.16
C ALA A 375 21.69 11.26 5.36
N ILE A 376 21.45 12.27 6.17
CA ILE A 376 22.05 12.43 7.50
C ILE A 376 21.01 12.99 8.45
N ALA A 377 20.96 12.46 9.67
CA ALA A 377 20.15 13.01 10.76
C ALA A 377 20.82 12.81 12.11
N ASP A 378 20.39 13.64 13.07
CA ASP A 378 20.70 13.49 14.48
C ASP A 378 19.45 13.76 15.32
N THR A 379 19.18 12.89 16.28
CA THR A 379 18.16 13.10 17.31
C THR A 379 18.88 13.47 18.61
N LEU A 380 18.70 14.71 19.02
CA LEU A 380 19.28 15.32 20.21
C LEU A 380 18.37 15.09 21.41
N GLY A 381 18.87 14.43 22.45
CA GLY A 381 18.13 14.23 23.70
C GLY A 381 18.58 15.21 24.77
N PHE A 382 17.59 15.87 25.39
CA PHE A 382 17.76 16.83 26.48
C PHE A 382 16.94 16.37 27.68
N MET A 383 17.29 16.84 28.88
CA MET A 383 16.57 16.56 30.13
C MET A 383 16.44 15.05 30.41
N ASP A 384 17.53 14.30 30.27
CA ASP A 384 17.54 12.83 30.36
C ASP A 384 16.56 12.18 29.35
N ASP A 385 16.65 12.64 28.08
CA ASP A 385 15.85 12.20 26.93
C ASP A 385 14.33 12.46 27.04
N ARG A 386 13.89 13.31 27.95
CA ARG A 386 12.48 13.75 28.01
C ARG A 386 12.11 14.70 26.88
N LEU A 387 13.07 15.45 26.34
CA LEU A 387 12.90 16.27 25.14
C LEU A 387 13.84 15.76 24.05
N LEU A 388 13.26 15.27 22.97
CA LEU A 388 13.97 14.80 21.79
C LEU A 388 13.75 15.77 20.63
N VAL A 389 14.82 16.15 19.95
CA VAL A 389 14.79 17.03 18.77
C VAL A 389 15.50 16.31 17.63
N THR A 390 14.76 15.92 16.60
CA THR A 390 15.28 15.27 15.40
C THR A 390 15.49 16.32 14.31
N LEU A 391 16.70 16.38 13.75
CA LEU A 391 17.06 17.23 12.62
C LEU A 391 17.72 16.36 11.56
N GLY A 392 17.33 16.53 10.31
CA GLY A 392 17.93 15.77 9.23
C GLY A 392 17.70 16.40 7.86
N VAL A 393 18.45 15.92 6.90
CA VAL A 393 18.30 16.26 5.48
C VAL A 393 18.65 15.05 4.63
N ARG A 394 17.88 14.84 3.57
CA ARG A 394 18.16 13.85 2.53
C ARG A 394 18.25 14.54 1.18
N ARG A 395 19.38 14.35 0.49
CA ARG A 395 19.51 14.73 -0.92
C ARG A 395 19.01 13.59 -1.78
N GLN A 396 18.05 13.90 -2.66
CA GLN A 396 17.37 12.95 -3.54
C GLN A 396 17.70 13.23 -4.99
N GLY A 397 17.93 12.17 -5.78
CA GLY A 397 17.99 12.25 -7.23
C GLY A 397 16.91 11.38 -7.84
N ILE A 398 16.16 11.91 -8.79
CA ILE A 398 15.16 11.19 -9.57
C ILE A 398 15.55 11.26 -11.03
N GLU A 399 15.72 10.10 -11.67
CA GLU A 399 15.98 9.97 -13.10
C GLU A 399 14.93 9.03 -13.69
N MET A 400 14.21 9.49 -14.72
CA MET A 400 13.23 8.70 -15.46
C MET A 400 13.42 8.90 -16.95
N ARG A 401 13.34 7.82 -17.70
CA ARG A 401 13.35 7.82 -19.17
C ARG A 401 12.17 7.03 -19.66
N THR A 402 11.50 7.54 -20.67
CA THR A 402 10.44 6.80 -21.37
C THR A 402 10.84 6.56 -22.80
N TYR A 403 10.34 5.48 -23.38
CA TYR A 403 10.64 5.06 -24.73
C TYR A 403 9.35 4.83 -25.51
N ASP A 404 9.40 5.06 -26.80
CA ASP A 404 8.28 4.79 -27.69
C ASP A 404 8.08 3.28 -27.84
N TYR A 405 6.83 2.84 -27.74
CA TYR A 405 6.46 1.42 -27.77
C TYR A 405 6.84 0.69 -29.06
N ASN A 406 6.88 1.40 -30.19
CA ASN A 406 7.04 0.79 -31.51
C ASN A 406 8.46 0.98 -32.07
N SER A 407 9.04 2.17 -31.91
CA SER A 407 10.38 2.44 -32.39
C SER A 407 11.49 2.11 -31.39
N GLY A 408 11.16 2.08 -30.08
CA GLY A 408 12.15 1.95 -29.01
C GLY A 408 13.00 3.22 -28.81
N ASP A 409 12.69 4.30 -29.52
CA ASP A 409 13.40 5.56 -29.36
C ASP A 409 13.05 6.22 -28.02
N ARG A 410 14.01 6.94 -27.44
CA ARG A 410 13.76 7.65 -26.19
C ARG A 410 12.78 8.81 -26.42
N ALA A 411 11.59 8.68 -25.85
CA ALA A 411 10.52 9.68 -25.93
C ALA A 411 10.72 10.84 -24.95
N SER A 412 11.19 10.58 -23.72
CA SER A 412 11.45 11.62 -22.75
C SER A 412 12.61 11.28 -21.82
N SER A 413 13.14 12.29 -21.14
CA SER A 413 14.15 12.13 -20.11
C SER A 413 13.97 13.20 -19.03
N TYR A 414 13.92 12.76 -17.79
CA TYR A 414 13.85 13.61 -16.61
C TYR A 414 15.02 13.28 -15.69
N LYS A 415 15.72 14.28 -15.20
CA LYS A 415 16.77 14.10 -14.19
C LYS A 415 16.89 15.35 -13.34
N ARG A 416 16.51 15.24 -12.07
CA ARG A 416 16.56 16.35 -11.10
C ARG A 416 17.00 15.84 -9.74
N TYR A 417 17.47 16.78 -8.93
CA TYR A 417 17.88 16.55 -7.55
C TYR A 417 17.21 17.57 -6.65
N GLU A 418 16.82 17.13 -5.45
CA GLU A 418 16.21 17.98 -4.44
C GLU A 418 16.72 17.59 -3.05
N ASN A 419 16.61 18.52 -2.08
CA ASN A 419 16.93 18.26 -0.69
C ASN A 419 15.64 18.31 0.12
N THR A 420 15.36 17.24 0.87
CA THR A 420 14.19 17.14 1.73
C THR A 420 14.62 17.14 3.19
N PRO A 421 14.37 18.25 3.93
CA PRO A 421 14.65 18.33 5.35
C PRO A 421 13.60 17.59 6.17
N VAL A 422 13.96 17.29 7.41
CA VAL A 422 13.06 16.88 8.47
C VAL A 422 13.41 17.60 9.75
N THR A 423 12.38 18.01 10.47
CA THR A 423 12.51 18.51 11.84
C THR A 423 11.39 17.90 12.66
N GLY A 424 11.73 17.33 13.81
CA GLY A 424 10.76 16.75 14.71
C GLY A 424 11.10 17.06 16.15
N VAL A 425 10.07 17.19 16.99
CA VAL A 425 10.24 17.38 18.41
C VAL A 425 9.28 16.46 19.15
N VAL A 426 9.77 15.82 20.19
CA VAL A 426 8.95 15.01 21.11
C VAL A 426 9.25 15.47 22.53
N TYR A 427 8.19 15.66 23.32
CA TYR A 427 8.32 15.92 24.76
C TYR A 427 7.49 14.93 25.55
N ARG A 428 8.16 14.12 26.39
CA ARG A 428 7.52 13.20 27.33
C ARG A 428 6.99 13.99 28.54
N LEU A 429 5.69 14.14 28.62
CA LEU A 429 5.01 14.73 29.77
C LEU A 429 5.07 13.80 30.97
N THR A 430 4.81 12.51 30.73
CA THR A 430 4.98 11.39 31.66
C THR A 430 5.57 10.20 30.93
N ASP A 431 5.84 9.08 31.59
CA ASP A 431 6.29 7.84 30.94
C ASP A 431 5.23 7.27 29.98
N GLU A 432 3.95 7.58 30.22
CA GLU A 432 2.79 7.09 29.44
C GLU A 432 2.24 8.12 28.44
N LEU A 433 2.69 9.38 28.49
CA LEU A 433 2.12 10.47 27.68
C LEU A 433 3.21 11.33 27.05
N SER A 434 3.21 11.41 25.73
CA SER A 434 4.08 12.31 24.97
C SER A 434 3.30 13.22 24.03
N VAL A 435 3.86 14.39 23.75
CA VAL A 435 3.40 15.31 22.71
C VAL A 435 4.52 15.46 21.69
N TYR A 436 4.14 15.66 20.44
CA TYR A 436 5.12 15.82 19.37
C TYR A 436 4.65 16.83 18.32
N ALA A 437 5.60 17.33 17.57
CA ALA A 437 5.36 18.06 16.32
C ALA A 437 6.47 17.75 15.32
N ASN A 438 6.13 17.82 14.02
CA ASN A 438 7.09 17.65 12.95
C ASN A 438 6.82 18.57 11.76
N TYR A 439 7.88 18.81 10.99
CA TYR A 439 7.87 19.27 9.62
C TYR A 439 8.65 18.25 8.79
N ILE A 440 8.05 17.77 7.72
CA ILE A 440 8.65 16.78 6.82
C ILE A 440 8.14 16.99 5.39
N GLU A 441 8.96 16.67 4.42
CA GLU A 441 8.63 16.81 3.02
C GLU A 441 8.44 15.47 2.31
N GLY A 442 7.51 15.45 1.34
CA GLY A 442 7.33 14.41 0.34
C GLY A 442 7.84 14.89 -1.02
N LEU A 443 8.46 14.01 -1.79
CA LEU A 443 9.02 14.35 -3.09
C LEU A 443 8.43 13.50 -4.20
N VAL A 444 7.95 14.15 -5.25
CA VAL A 444 7.44 13.52 -6.47
C VAL A 444 8.12 14.13 -7.68
N LYS A 445 8.32 13.33 -8.72
CA LYS A 445 8.83 13.81 -10.00
C LYS A 445 7.97 14.96 -10.54
N GLY A 446 8.58 16.06 -10.94
CA GLY A 446 7.92 17.13 -11.68
C GLY A 446 7.55 16.71 -13.10
N ASP A 447 6.52 17.33 -13.65
CA ASP A 447 6.07 17.07 -15.02
C ASP A 447 6.98 17.72 -16.07
N ILE A 448 6.87 17.24 -17.31
CA ILE A 448 7.52 17.85 -18.47
C ILE A 448 6.46 18.64 -19.24
N ALA A 449 6.77 19.90 -19.55
CA ALA A 449 5.87 20.79 -20.27
C ALA A 449 5.43 20.19 -21.61
N PRO A 450 4.13 20.05 -21.88
CA PRO A 450 3.61 19.54 -23.14
C PRO A 450 3.86 20.54 -24.27
N ALA A 451 3.82 20.07 -25.51
CA ALA A 451 3.97 20.96 -26.67
C ALA A 451 2.78 21.92 -26.84
N GLU A 452 1.59 21.45 -26.52
CA GLU A 452 0.32 22.17 -26.63
C GLU A 452 -0.60 21.85 -25.45
N SER A 453 -1.45 22.79 -25.10
CA SER A 453 -2.54 22.60 -24.14
C SER A 453 -3.77 23.35 -24.61
N GLY A 454 -4.94 22.66 -24.64
CA GLY A 454 -6.18 23.25 -25.14
C GLY A 454 -6.10 23.73 -26.59
N GLY A 455 -5.17 23.18 -27.41
CA GLY A 455 -4.94 23.59 -28.78
C GLY A 455 -4.04 24.83 -28.95
N ALA A 456 -3.49 25.37 -27.85
CA ALA A 456 -2.54 26.48 -27.87
C ALA A 456 -1.11 25.97 -27.56
N PRO A 457 -0.06 26.48 -28.24
CA PRO A 457 1.32 26.09 -27.97
C PRO A 457 1.76 26.57 -26.58
N VAL A 458 2.52 25.69 -25.89
CA VAL A 458 3.10 26.00 -24.58
C VAL A 458 4.46 26.66 -24.76
N VAL A 459 4.71 27.79 -24.12
CA VAL A 459 5.93 28.62 -24.32
C VAL A 459 7.21 27.88 -23.98
N ASN A 460 7.19 27.12 -22.88
CA ASN A 460 8.33 26.35 -22.40
C ASN A 460 8.19 24.84 -22.68
N ALA A 461 7.59 24.48 -23.82
CA ALA A 461 7.42 23.09 -24.24
C ALA A 461 8.70 22.28 -24.14
N GLY A 462 8.62 21.07 -23.55
CA GLY A 462 9.75 20.17 -23.33
C GLY A 462 10.60 20.50 -22.10
N GLU A 463 10.34 21.59 -21.38
CA GLU A 463 11.01 21.88 -20.10
C GLU A 463 10.51 20.93 -19.02
N ALA A 464 11.47 20.33 -18.28
CA ALA A 464 11.18 19.51 -17.10
C ALA A 464 11.14 20.40 -15.85
N LEU A 465 9.99 20.46 -15.18
CA LEU A 465 9.85 21.17 -13.91
C LEU A 465 10.74 20.54 -12.82
N ALA A 466 11.01 21.32 -11.78
CA ALA A 466 11.62 20.81 -10.56
C ALA A 466 10.74 19.67 -9.97
N PRO A 467 11.29 18.78 -9.13
CA PRO A 467 10.46 17.86 -8.39
C PRO A 467 9.41 18.62 -7.56
N TYR A 468 8.21 18.08 -7.50
CA TYR A 468 7.17 18.64 -6.63
C TYR A 468 7.49 18.28 -5.18
N VAL A 469 7.65 19.29 -4.35
CA VAL A 469 7.87 19.15 -2.92
C VAL A 469 6.53 19.34 -2.22
N ALA A 470 6.03 18.28 -1.60
CA ALA A 470 4.86 18.36 -0.74
C ALA A 470 5.32 18.64 0.69
N GLU A 471 4.82 19.71 1.28
CA GLU A 471 5.18 20.14 2.63
C GLU A 471 4.14 19.68 3.64
N GLN A 472 4.59 19.05 4.74
CA GLN A 472 3.70 18.62 5.80
C GLN A 472 4.13 19.18 7.14
N ILE A 473 3.13 19.66 7.90
CA ILE A 473 3.21 19.98 9.33
C ILE A 473 2.24 19.07 10.08
N GLU A 474 2.71 18.48 11.16
CA GLU A 474 1.89 17.64 12.03
C GLU A 474 2.20 17.92 13.49
N ALA A 475 1.16 17.86 14.35
CA ALA A 475 1.31 17.84 15.79
C ALA A 475 0.35 16.81 16.40
N GLY A 476 0.76 16.20 17.51
CA GLY A 476 -0.07 15.17 18.11
C GLY A 476 0.30 14.82 19.55
N ILE A 477 -0.51 13.92 20.08
CA ILE A 477 -0.39 13.36 21.42
C ILE A 477 -0.37 11.84 21.27
N LYS A 478 0.51 11.18 22.01
CA LYS A 478 0.58 9.72 22.11
C LYS A 478 0.42 9.31 23.56
N TYR A 479 -0.36 8.27 23.75
CA TYR A 479 -0.56 7.64 25.05
C TYR A 479 -0.28 6.14 24.96
N ASP A 480 0.48 5.61 25.91
CA ASP A 480 0.71 4.19 26.10
C ASP A 480 0.67 3.86 27.60
N GLY A 481 -0.49 3.37 28.07
CA GLY A 481 -0.71 2.93 29.44
C GLY A 481 -0.46 1.44 29.65
N GLY A 482 0.20 0.76 28.69
CA GLY A 482 0.50 -0.68 28.72
C GLY A 482 -0.69 -1.57 28.34
N PHE A 483 -1.89 -1.33 28.87
CA PHE A 483 -3.12 -2.07 28.50
C PHE A 483 -3.85 -1.42 27.33
N VAL A 484 -3.82 -0.09 27.27
CA VAL A 484 -4.47 0.70 26.22
C VAL A 484 -3.50 1.75 25.74
N GLY A 485 -3.42 1.92 24.44
CA GLY A 485 -2.63 2.94 23.79
C GLY A 485 -3.40 3.61 22.66
N GLY A 486 -2.85 4.72 22.17
CA GLY A 486 -3.42 5.43 21.04
C GLY A 486 -2.71 6.74 20.74
N SER A 487 -3.17 7.41 19.68
CA SER A 487 -2.68 8.71 19.28
C SER A 487 -3.80 9.59 18.76
N LEU A 488 -3.65 10.88 18.96
CA LEU A 488 -4.43 11.93 18.32
C LEU A 488 -3.45 12.83 17.57
N ALA A 489 -3.65 13.00 16.27
CA ALA A 489 -2.83 13.85 15.42
C ALA A 489 -3.68 14.85 14.64
N VAL A 490 -3.12 16.03 14.40
CA VAL A 490 -3.63 17.04 13.46
C VAL A 490 -2.53 17.34 12.45
N PHE A 491 -2.88 17.44 11.18
CA PHE A 491 -1.91 17.65 10.11
C PHE A 491 -2.43 18.55 9.00
N SER A 492 -1.51 19.13 8.24
CA SER A 492 -1.74 19.78 6.96
C SER A 492 -0.62 19.36 6.01
N THR A 493 -0.99 18.95 4.80
CA THR A 493 -0.06 18.61 3.72
C THR A 493 -0.45 19.38 2.48
N ASP A 494 0.46 20.21 1.96
CA ASP A 494 0.30 20.97 0.73
C ASP A 494 1.11 20.30 -0.37
N ARG A 495 0.47 19.99 -1.50
CA ARG A 495 1.10 19.34 -2.65
C ARG A 495 0.94 20.20 -3.90
N PRO A 496 2.04 20.66 -4.53
CA PRO A 496 1.97 21.30 -5.82
C PRO A 496 1.61 20.33 -6.95
N PHE A 497 1.01 20.85 -8.02
CA PHE A 497 0.82 20.17 -9.30
C PHE A 497 0.90 21.15 -10.47
N SER A 498 1.08 20.62 -11.66
CA SER A 498 1.28 21.44 -12.86
C SER A 498 0.02 22.20 -13.30
N THR A 499 0.23 23.43 -13.72
CA THR A 499 -0.76 24.33 -14.34
C THR A 499 -0.15 25.06 -15.52
N ILE A 500 -0.96 25.77 -16.28
CA ILE A 500 -0.50 26.69 -17.34
C ILE A 500 -0.96 28.11 -17.00
N GLU A 501 0.01 29.00 -16.82
CA GLU A 501 -0.22 30.40 -16.52
C GLU A 501 0.34 31.27 -17.64
N ASN A 502 -0.51 32.05 -18.29
CA ASN A 502 -0.12 32.90 -19.43
C ASN A 502 0.64 32.15 -20.56
N GLY A 503 0.27 30.89 -20.80
CA GLY A 503 0.91 30.03 -21.80
C GLY A 503 2.22 29.38 -21.35
N VAL A 504 2.66 29.58 -20.12
CA VAL A 504 3.85 28.95 -19.51
C VAL A 504 3.42 27.81 -18.60
N PHE A 505 4.00 26.65 -18.75
CA PHE A 505 3.78 25.49 -17.89
C PHE A 505 4.56 25.65 -16.58
N THR A 506 3.87 25.61 -15.45
CA THR A 506 4.39 25.88 -14.11
C THR A 506 3.87 24.86 -13.09
N ASP A 507 4.35 24.92 -11.86
CA ASP A 507 3.88 24.19 -10.68
C ASP A 507 2.90 25.03 -9.81
N GLY A 508 2.14 25.93 -10.43
CA GLY A 508 1.27 26.88 -9.72
C GLY A 508 -0.02 26.29 -9.14
N GLY A 509 -0.36 25.04 -9.45
CA GLY A 509 -1.49 24.33 -8.84
C GLY A 509 -1.14 23.81 -7.44
N GLU A 510 -2.13 23.78 -6.53
CA GLU A 510 -1.96 23.26 -5.18
C GLU A 510 -3.18 22.47 -4.71
N GLN A 511 -2.93 21.31 -4.11
CA GLN A 511 -3.91 20.55 -3.34
C GLN A 511 -3.47 20.54 -1.87
N ARG A 512 -4.39 20.91 -0.97
CA ARG A 512 -4.18 20.90 0.48
C ARG A 512 -5.04 19.86 1.14
N ASN A 513 -4.41 18.93 1.89
CA ASN A 513 -5.11 17.92 2.67
C ASN A 513 -4.86 18.19 4.16
N ARG A 514 -5.93 18.50 4.90
CA ARG A 514 -5.89 18.73 6.36
C ARG A 514 -6.73 17.70 7.06
N GLY A 515 -6.28 17.26 8.23
CA GLY A 515 -7.05 16.24 8.93
C GLY A 515 -6.78 16.13 10.41
N ILE A 516 -7.67 15.34 11.04
CA ILE A 516 -7.57 14.91 12.43
C ILE A 516 -7.64 13.38 12.40
N GLU A 517 -6.70 12.72 13.04
CA GLU A 517 -6.63 11.26 13.15
C GLU A 517 -6.62 10.84 14.61
N LEU A 518 -7.54 9.97 14.97
CA LEU A 518 -7.56 9.27 16.25
C LEU A 518 -7.33 7.79 15.99
N SER A 519 -6.33 7.20 16.61
CA SER A 519 -6.13 5.75 16.64
C SER A 519 -6.07 5.23 18.07
N MET A 520 -6.58 4.01 18.27
CA MET A 520 -6.66 3.35 19.57
C MET A 520 -6.42 1.85 19.41
N PHE A 521 -5.75 1.28 20.40
CA PHE A 521 -5.50 -0.16 20.49
C PHE A 521 -5.36 -0.60 21.95
N GLY A 522 -5.60 -1.87 22.21
CA GLY A 522 -5.31 -2.48 23.50
C GLY A 522 -6.46 -3.29 24.09
N GLU A 523 -6.32 -3.63 25.37
CA GLU A 523 -7.25 -4.46 26.14
C GLU A 523 -7.82 -3.64 27.33
N PRO A 524 -8.83 -2.78 27.08
CA PRO A 524 -9.40 -1.92 28.14
C PRO A 524 -10.07 -2.69 29.26
N LEU A 525 -10.54 -3.89 28.99
CA LEU A 525 -11.09 -4.84 29.96
C LEU A 525 -10.50 -6.22 29.68
N TYR A 526 -10.25 -7.00 30.72
CA TYR A 526 -9.74 -8.36 30.57
C TYR A 526 -10.59 -9.18 29.59
N GLY A 527 -9.95 -9.72 28.56
CA GLY A 527 -10.58 -10.48 27.49
C GLY A 527 -11.35 -9.64 26.46
N VAL A 528 -11.28 -8.29 26.52
CA VAL A 528 -11.87 -7.40 25.51
C VAL A 528 -10.77 -6.59 24.85
N ARG A 529 -10.47 -6.85 23.60
CA ARG A 529 -9.45 -6.16 22.82
C ARG A 529 -10.11 -5.24 21.78
N LEU A 530 -9.58 -4.05 21.63
CA LEU A 530 -10.03 -3.05 20.67
C LEU A 530 -8.88 -2.62 19.76
N LEU A 531 -9.20 -2.40 18.50
CA LEU A 531 -8.29 -1.84 17.49
C LEU A 531 -9.10 -0.98 16.54
N GLY A 532 -8.63 0.22 16.26
CA GLY A 532 -9.27 1.05 15.24
C GLY A 532 -9.04 2.53 15.45
N GLY A 533 -9.86 3.33 14.82
CA GLY A 533 -9.79 4.77 14.89
C GLY A 533 -10.72 5.48 13.93
N VAL A 534 -10.54 6.79 13.85
CA VAL A 534 -11.32 7.68 12.99
C VAL A 534 -10.38 8.70 12.36
N THR A 535 -10.55 8.92 11.06
CA THR A 535 -9.90 10.00 10.31
C THR A 535 -10.96 10.96 9.79
N LEU A 536 -10.79 12.23 10.10
CA LEU A 536 -11.52 13.34 9.51
C LEU A 536 -10.56 14.05 8.56
N LEU A 537 -10.93 14.18 7.28
CA LEU A 537 -10.05 14.67 6.23
C LEU A 537 -10.76 15.69 5.35
N ASP A 538 -10.10 16.80 5.13
CA ASP A 538 -10.50 17.86 4.19
C ASP A 538 -9.40 17.98 3.14
N ALA A 539 -9.71 17.56 1.91
CA ALA A 539 -8.79 17.56 0.77
C ALA A 539 -9.33 18.50 -0.30
N GLU A 540 -8.71 19.67 -0.43
CA GLU A 540 -9.18 20.78 -1.24
C GLU A 540 -8.16 21.16 -2.31
N LEU A 541 -8.63 21.53 -3.50
CA LEU A 541 -7.84 22.17 -4.55
C LEU A 541 -7.77 23.66 -4.22
N THR A 542 -6.65 24.12 -3.68
CA THR A 542 -6.47 25.51 -3.18
C THR A 542 -5.96 26.47 -4.24
N SER A 543 -5.32 25.96 -5.29
CA SER A 543 -4.90 26.71 -6.47
C SER A 543 -5.04 25.84 -7.71
N THR A 544 -5.68 26.35 -8.76
CA THR A 544 -5.92 25.62 -10.00
C THR A 544 -5.73 26.55 -11.20
N GLN A 545 -5.59 25.95 -12.40
CA GLN A 545 -5.48 26.73 -13.63
C GLN A 545 -6.74 27.59 -13.83
N ASP A 546 -6.55 28.89 -13.98
CA ASP A 546 -7.61 29.89 -14.18
C ASP A 546 -8.69 29.88 -13.07
N GLY A 547 -8.39 29.35 -11.88
CA GLY A 547 -9.33 29.20 -10.77
C GLY A 547 -10.44 28.17 -11.03
N LEU A 548 -10.30 27.30 -12.03
CA LEU A 548 -11.31 26.29 -12.37
C LEU A 548 -11.30 25.18 -11.31
N ASN A 549 -12.47 24.93 -10.68
CA ASN A 549 -12.63 23.97 -9.58
C ASN A 549 -11.85 24.31 -8.30
N GLU A 550 -11.35 25.53 -8.13
CA GLU A 550 -10.74 26.00 -6.89
C GLU A 550 -11.76 25.95 -5.75
N GLY A 551 -11.37 25.47 -4.58
CA GLY A 551 -12.24 25.19 -3.45
C GLY A 551 -12.98 23.84 -3.51
N ASN A 552 -12.87 23.09 -4.60
CA ASN A 552 -13.48 21.77 -4.72
C ASN A 552 -12.65 20.69 -4.02
N HIS A 553 -13.33 19.61 -3.63
CA HIS A 553 -12.67 18.46 -3.00
C HIS A 553 -12.00 17.56 -4.04
N ALA A 554 -10.88 16.97 -3.63
CA ALA A 554 -10.16 15.99 -4.44
C ALA A 554 -11.00 14.73 -4.69
N ILE A 555 -10.85 14.15 -5.89
CA ILE A 555 -11.54 12.91 -6.30
C ILE A 555 -11.19 11.76 -5.36
N GLY A 556 -12.22 11.00 -4.94
CA GLY A 556 -12.07 9.76 -4.21
C GLY A 556 -11.55 9.94 -2.78
N VAL A 557 -11.60 11.12 -2.20
CA VAL A 557 -11.18 11.38 -0.82
C VAL A 557 -12.42 11.56 0.07
N PRO A 558 -12.73 10.59 0.95
CA PRO A 558 -13.84 10.72 1.89
C PRO A 558 -13.47 11.69 3.02
N ARG A 559 -14.45 12.47 3.49
CA ARG A 559 -14.26 13.38 4.63
C ARG A 559 -14.14 12.65 5.97
N THR A 560 -14.72 11.47 6.07
CA THR A 560 -14.70 10.67 7.31
C THR A 560 -14.50 9.21 6.97
N GLN A 561 -13.53 8.61 7.64
CA GLN A 561 -13.33 7.16 7.68
C GLN A 561 -13.27 6.70 9.14
N ALA A 562 -13.91 5.58 9.44
CA ALA A 562 -13.85 4.97 10.76
C ALA A 562 -13.74 3.45 10.62
N ASN A 563 -12.76 2.87 11.28
CA ASN A 563 -12.54 1.43 11.34
C ASN A 563 -12.42 1.06 12.81
N ILE A 564 -13.37 0.28 13.32
CA ILE A 564 -13.38 -0.12 14.73
C ILE A 564 -13.60 -1.63 14.77
N GLY A 565 -12.60 -2.35 15.26
CA GLY A 565 -12.63 -3.78 15.52
C GLY A 565 -12.59 -4.09 17.01
N GLY A 566 -13.29 -5.14 17.42
CA GLY A 566 -13.29 -5.64 18.78
C GLY A 566 -13.23 -7.17 18.82
N GLU A 567 -12.53 -7.68 19.82
CA GLU A 567 -12.50 -9.10 20.17
C GLU A 567 -12.97 -9.27 21.61
N TRP A 568 -13.74 -10.30 21.88
CA TRP A 568 -14.23 -10.63 23.20
C TRP A 568 -14.05 -12.12 23.50
N ASP A 569 -13.20 -12.42 24.48
CA ASP A 569 -13.05 -13.78 25.00
C ASP A 569 -14.30 -14.11 25.82
N LEU A 570 -15.09 -15.08 25.36
CA LEU A 570 -16.41 -15.35 25.93
C LEU A 570 -16.29 -15.99 27.32
N PRO A 571 -16.76 -15.33 28.39
CA PRO A 571 -16.73 -15.88 29.73
C PRO A 571 -17.50 -17.21 29.80
N GLY A 572 -16.90 -18.22 30.42
CA GLY A 572 -17.51 -19.55 30.59
C GLY A 572 -17.32 -20.52 29.41
N VAL A 573 -16.73 -20.09 28.29
CA VAL A 573 -16.32 -20.96 27.17
C VAL A 573 -14.82 -20.73 26.89
N PRO A 574 -13.93 -21.37 27.63
CA PRO A 574 -12.51 -21.20 27.44
C PRO A 574 -12.09 -21.47 25.99
N GLY A 575 -11.26 -20.59 25.43
CA GLY A 575 -10.76 -20.69 24.07
C GLY A 575 -11.65 -20.07 22.98
N LEU A 576 -12.90 -19.67 23.31
CA LEU A 576 -13.79 -19.00 22.36
C LEU A 576 -13.63 -17.48 22.42
N THR A 577 -13.27 -16.89 21.30
CA THR A 577 -13.26 -15.43 21.09
C THR A 577 -14.25 -15.06 19.99
N LEU A 578 -15.13 -14.11 20.27
CA LEU A 578 -16.00 -13.48 19.27
C LEU A 578 -15.33 -12.21 18.74
N THR A 579 -15.48 -11.94 17.45
CA THR A 579 -14.88 -10.76 16.82
C THR A 579 -15.93 -9.98 16.04
N SER A 580 -15.80 -8.67 16.01
CA SER A 580 -16.61 -7.80 15.15
C SER A 580 -15.76 -6.65 14.63
N ARG A 581 -16.08 -6.15 13.44
CA ARG A 581 -15.46 -4.97 12.85
C ARG A 581 -16.51 -4.16 12.11
N VAL A 582 -16.52 -2.85 12.37
CA VAL A 582 -17.34 -1.88 11.65
C VAL A 582 -16.41 -0.99 10.84
N LEU A 583 -16.71 -0.89 9.56
CA LEU A 583 -16.03 -0.01 8.61
C LEU A 583 -17.04 1.03 8.11
N TYR A 584 -16.69 2.30 8.22
CA TYR A 584 -17.48 3.41 7.71
C TYR A 584 -16.64 4.28 6.79
N THR A 585 -17.20 4.66 5.65
CA THR A 585 -16.60 5.64 4.73
C THR A 585 -17.70 6.60 4.30
N SER A 586 -17.47 7.91 4.45
CA SER A 586 -18.39 8.93 3.97
C SER A 586 -18.41 8.97 2.44
N SER A 587 -19.34 9.75 1.88
CA SER A 587 -19.43 9.99 0.44
C SER A 587 -18.10 10.52 -0.12
N GLN A 588 -17.89 10.32 -1.44
CA GLN A 588 -16.69 10.72 -2.16
C GLN A 588 -17.07 11.29 -3.52
N TYR A 589 -16.44 12.39 -3.92
CA TYR A 589 -16.62 12.95 -5.25
C TYR A 589 -15.87 12.14 -6.30
N ALA A 590 -16.53 11.91 -7.44
CA ALA A 590 -15.97 11.20 -8.59
C ALA A 590 -15.46 12.13 -9.70
N THR A 591 -15.66 13.44 -9.58
CA THR A 591 -15.29 14.46 -10.55
C THR A 591 -14.65 15.66 -9.88
N LEU A 592 -13.76 16.37 -10.59
CA LEU A 592 -13.09 17.58 -10.07
C LEU A 592 -14.05 18.76 -9.83
N ASN A 593 -15.14 18.85 -10.60
CA ASN A 593 -16.18 19.87 -10.41
C ASN A 593 -17.20 19.50 -9.33
N ASN A 594 -17.01 18.34 -8.66
CA ASN A 594 -17.83 17.85 -7.55
C ASN A 594 -19.32 17.67 -7.88
N ASP A 595 -19.66 17.39 -9.14
CA ASP A 595 -21.05 17.17 -9.58
C ASP A 595 -21.49 15.70 -9.49
N LEU A 596 -20.54 14.77 -9.43
CA LEU A 596 -20.80 13.34 -9.22
C LEU A 596 -20.23 12.86 -7.88
N GLU A 597 -21.08 12.21 -7.09
CA GLU A 597 -20.74 11.77 -5.74
C GLU A 597 -21.23 10.33 -5.51
N ILE A 598 -20.36 9.44 -5.03
CA ILE A 598 -20.76 8.12 -4.54
C ILE A 598 -21.24 8.23 -3.09
N PRO A 599 -22.31 7.47 -2.70
CA PRO A 599 -22.85 7.53 -1.36
C PRO A 599 -21.91 6.97 -0.29
N SER A 600 -22.10 7.39 0.94
CA SER A 600 -21.48 6.79 2.12
C SER A 600 -21.92 5.34 2.33
N TRP A 601 -21.06 4.55 2.96
CA TRP A 601 -21.37 3.17 3.28
C TRP A 601 -20.85 2.76 4.66
N THR A 602 -21.50 1.75 5.21
CA THR A 602 -21.08 1.07 6.44
C THR A 602 -21.11 -0.43 6.19
N ARG A 603 -20.05 -1.12 6.58
CA ARG A 603 -19.93 -2.58 6.51
C ARG A 603 -19.70 -3.15 7.92
N LEU A 604 -20.39 -4.24 8.22
CA LEU A 604 -20.20 -5.02 9.44
C LEU A 604 -19.57 -6.36 9.09
N ASP A 605 -18.46 -6.67 9.72
CA ASP A 605 -17.83 -7.99 9.66
C ASP A 605 -17.95 -8.64 11.04
N LEU A 606 -18.25 -9.94 11.07
CA LEU A 606 -18.38 -10.73 12.28
C LEU A 606 -17.45 -11.94 12.21
N GLY A 607 -17.03 -12.46 13.34
CA GLY A 607 -16.24 -13.68 13.37
C GLY A 607 -16.22 -14.37 14.72
N ALA A 608 -15.66 -15.57 14.72
CA ALA A 608 -15.39 -16.35 15.92
C ALA A 608 -14.09 -17.13 15.73
N ARG A 609 -13.34 -17.26 16.81
CA ARG A 609 -12.12 -18.06 16.89
C ARG A 609 -12.23 -18.99 18.09
N TYR A 610 -12.00 -20.27 17.86
CA TYR A 610 -11.97 -21.27 18.92
C TYR A 610 -10.62 -21.96 18.99
N ARG A 611 -9.94 -21.86 20.11
CA ARG A 611 -8.65 -22.51 20.42
C ARG A 611 -8.88 -23.71 21.32
N MET A 612 -8.29 -24.82 20.97
CA MET A 612 -8.31 -26.06 21.74
C MET A 612 -6.99 -26.79 21.60
N VAL A 613 -6.71 -27.73 22.49
CA VAL A 613 -5.59 -28.65 22.41
C VAL A 613 -6.15 -30.04 22.08
N ILE A 614 -5.63 -30.67 21.04
CA ILE A 614 -5.99 -32.04 20.62
C ILE A 614 -4.69 -32.82 20.50
N ASP A 615 -4.54 -33.92 21.27
CA ASP A 615 -3.35 -34.78 21.27
C ASP A 615 -2.03 -33.97 21.37
N ASP A 616 -1.98 -33.03 22.33
CA ASP A 616 -0.85 -32.13 22.60
C ASP A 616 -0.51 -31.12 21.48
N HIS A 617 -1.40 -30.96 20.48
CA HIS A 617 -1.27 -29.96 19.43
C HIS A 617 -2.28 -28.84 19.60
N ASP A 618 -1.80 -27.60 19.40
CA ASP A 618 -2.68 -26.43 19.38
C ASP A 618 -3.50 -26.40 18.09
N VAL A 619 -4.82 -26.43 18.22
CA VAL A 619 -5.76 -26.35 17.11
C VAL A 619 -6.56 -25.06 17.23
N THR A 620 -6.60 -24.27 16.16
CA THR A 620 -7.42 -23.06 16.09
C THR A 620 -8.40 -23.16 14.92
N ILE A 621 -9.68 -23.08 15.22
CA ILE A 621 -10.74 -22.98 14.19
C ILE A 621 -11.18 -21.52 14.12
N ARG A 622 -11.33 -20.99 12.91
CA ARG A 622 -11.81 -19.61 12.67
C ARG A 622 -12.97 -19.63 11.69
N ALA A 623 -13.96 -18.79 11.99
CA ALA A 623 -15.05 -18.45 11.10
C ALA A 623 -15.12 -16.94 10.98
N ARG A 624 -15.27 -16.41 9.76
CA ARG A 624 -15.42 -14.98 9.48
C ARG A 624 -16.53 -14.76 8.46
N LEU A 625 -17.37 -13.78 8.71
CA LEU A 625 -18.43 -13.34 7.83
C LEU A 625 -18.21 -11.88 7.50
N ASP A 626 -17.66 -11.61 6.33
CA ASP A 626 -17.49 -10.25 5.81
C ASP A 626 -18.80 -9.75 5.23
N ASN A 627 -19.04 -8.43 5.31
CA ASN A 627 -20.28 -7.81 4.86
C ASN A 627 -21.52 -8.55 5.36
N ALA A 628 -21.59 -8.82 6.67
CA ALA A 628 -22.62 -9.63 7.30
C ALA A 628 -24.06 -9.17 7.00
N THR A 629 -24.25 -7.89 6.71
CA THR A 629 -25.53 -7.28 6.34
C THR A 629 -25.91 -7.47 4.87
N GLY A 630 -25.00 -7.99 4.03
CA GLY A 630 -25.23 -8.18 2.58
C GLY A 630 -25.52 -6.86 1.86
N ARG A 631 -24.70 -5.82 2.11
CA ARG A 631 -24.91 -4.51 1.51
C ARG A 631 -24.23 -4.41 0.15
N ASP A 632 -24.95 -3.88 -0.84
CA ASP A 632 -24.41 -3.48 -2.15
C ASP A 632 -24.01 -2.02 -2.09
N TYR A 633 -22.77 -1.70 -2.49
CA TYR A 633 -22.25 -0.35 -2.38
C TYR A 633 -21.04 -0.13 -3.30
N TRP A 634 -20.85 1.10 -3.73
CA TRP A 634 -19.58 1.54 -4.31
C TRP A 634 -18.57 1.80 -3.19
N ALA A 635 -17.55 0.97 -3.08
CA ALA A 635 -16.56 1.04 -2.00
C ALA A 635 -15.65 2.26 -2.14
N SER A 636 -15.29 2.60 -3.37
CA SER A 636 -14.42 3.74 -3.65
C SER A 636 -14.64 4.27 -5.07
N THR A 637 -14.18 5.51 -5.29
CA THR A 637 -13.95 6.07 -6.62
C THR A 637 -12.53 6.59 -6.71
N GLY A 638 -12.01 6.79 -7.92
CA GLY A 638 -10.63 7.21 -8.13
C GLY A 638 -9.70 6.02 -8.33
N GLY A 639 -8.53 6.05 -7.71
CA GLY A 639 -7.44 5.09 -7.86
C GLY A 639 -6.23 5.80 -8.41
N TYR A 640 -6.06 5.84 -9.73
CA TYR A 640 -5.00 6.66 -10.34
C TYR A 640 -5.39 8.14 -10.41
N PRO A 641 -4.44 9.07 -10.32
CA PRO A 641 -4.70 10.50 -10.47
C PRO A 641 -5.49 10.82 -11.74
N GLY A 642 -6.53 11.63 -11.59
CA GLY A 642 -7.41 12.05 -12.70
C GLY A 642 -8.37 10.97 -13.21
N ARG A 643 -8.42 9.79 -12.59
CA ARG A 643 -9.39 8.73 -12.90
C ARG A 643 -10.49 8.69 -11.86
N ASN A 644 -11.65 8.18 -12.26
CA ASN A 644 -12.85 8.13 -11.43
C ASN A 644 -13.49 6.72 -11.43
N TYR A 645 -12.67 5.69 -11.47
CA TYR A 645 -13.12 4.30 -11.44
C TYR A 645 -13.96 4.01 -10.19
N LEU A 646 -15.17 3.50 -10.39
CA LEU A 646 -16.03 3.00 -9.32
C LEU A 646 -15.67 1.55 -9.05
N VAL A 647 -15.44 1.23 -7.78
CA VAL A 647 -15.13 -0.11 -7.32
C VAL A 647 -16.31 -0.66 -6.54
N LEU A 648 -16.93 -1.74 -7.02
CA LEU A 648 -18.02 -2.40 -6.31
C LEU A 648 -17.49 -3.05 -5.04
N GLY A 649 -18.22 -2.92 -3.94
CA GLY A 649 -17.90 -3.48 -2.65
C GLY A 649 -17.80 -5.01 -2.66
N ALA A 650 -17.12 -5.56 -1.66
CA ALA A 650 -17.03 -7.01 -1.51
C ALA A 650 -18.40 -7.60 -1.13
N PRO A 651 -18.78 -8.76 -1.70
CA PRO A 651 -20.01 -9.47 -1.35
C PRO A 651 -19.96 -10.02 0.08
N ARG A 652 -21.09 -10.56 0.55
CA ARG A 652 -21.15 -11.28 1.82
C ARG A 652 -20.39 -12.60 1.72
N THR A 653 -19.22 -12.67 2.36
CA THR A 653 -18.31 -13.81 2.27
C THR A 653 -18.15 -14.51 3.61
N LEU A 654 -18.45 -15.80 3.67
CA LEU A 654 -18.16 -16.68 4.81
C LEU A 654 -16.83 -17.40 4.54
N SER A 655 -15.84 -17.19 5.39
CA SER A 655 -14.57 -17.88 5.37
C SER A 655 -14.41 -18.75 6.61
N LEU A 656 -13.99 -19.99 6.42
CA LEU A 656 -13.69 -20.96 7.49
C LEU A 656 -12.25 -21.39 7.37
N SER A 657 -11.54 -21.53 8.50
CA SER A 657 -10.21 -22.15 8.51
C SER A 657 -9.95 -22.95 9.78
N ALA A 658 -9.07 -23.94 9.64
CA ALA A 658 -8.50 -24.71 10.73
C ALA A 658 -6.98 -24.66 10.64
N THR A 659 -6.33 -24.32 11.74
CA THR A 659 -4.86 -24.28 11.87
C THR A 659 -4.44 -25.25 12.93
N VAL A 660 -3.41 -26.04 12.66
CA VAL A 660 -2.79 -26.97 13.62
C VAL A 660 -1.32 -26.60 13.75
N ASP A 661 -0.85 -26.43 14.99
CA ASP A 661 0.56 -26.26 15.35
C ASP A 661 1.09 -27.58 15.94
N PHE A 662 2.13 -28.16 15.29
CA PHE A 662 2.75 -29.45 15.65
C PHE A 662 4.05 -29.28 16.43
#